data_c6e37da6b1eee501d15ad991af630533
#
_entry.id   c6e37da6b1eee501d15ad991af630533
#
_cell.length_a   1.000
_cell.length_b   1.000
_cell.length_c   1.000
_cell.angle_alpha   90.00
_cell.angle_beta   90.00
_cell.angle_gamma   90.00
#
_symmetry.space_group_name_H-M   'P 1'
#
loop_
_entity.id
_entity.type
_entity.pdbx_description
1 polymer ?
#
loop_
_entity_poly.entity_id
_entity_poly.type
_entity_poly.pdbx_seq_one_letter_code
_entity_poly.pdbx_strand_id
1 'polypeptide(L)'
;MERLPPRAKLRLIGAPSLEDGGGPLRLARRKSLALLAYLALEKGPHGRDSLAALFWPECDQGRARGNLRSSIFDISSALGADFLPVFQDRMELEASSARVDVLEFEELSRPCPEHGPDRTCLLCAGRFEEAALAWANPRAGFMDGFTLQGSCDFDDWQFSWRDRLHGELCALLRRLALSQRLSGDPGRAWAWAERWLEASPLDGEAWRLEVSLLVEAGKRDKARERYEAWAETSRREFGRPLRESFERLAGEDQRRGAGTAPTLEGPLPGGRRREGFLQGELVGREAELAVIEGLLEGQKGRLVTIRGTGGLGKTALARAILEKRDGAYPGGAFFVDLSSLRDPSLLPIAIAEAVGMTFDGKAGADVADRLRGRLAARPSLLVLDNFEQLLEAGGFVESLLRACPPLVVLATSREALGLGIETVFDPPPLRSPPAGARVLPGELGSWPALDLITRRALAANPGFELSERNVRDCSTLCARLDGLPLALELAASRFGALEPGELVERLDRKLDLLAAREAVRPDRHRTLRAVIDWSHDLLSRREQELFSLLGVFPESFDLDAAEAILGPGIEGRGEGGPPLLDSMTALISKSLLRRRSEAGRTRYFFPEALREYAQSRLEGDPRRVELEMRHALHYLKLARAKAPELSGRSQKEAFRLLGLERHNFRAAFATFLSAHGARQALELSSCLAWFWYRTGQYDWGRWALEKALGLEEGEGSPAGLRGGCLRALGWFRFVQGSWREAEERYLSALPLLEREGDEGEAARCLSDLGVAQRWLGKREAGDEACTRAVATARGTGDPAGIARALVWNYGTTGGRRVDAGQEAGLEEAARLARALGDDWTEAHAFESLGDFLREEGRHGEARACFEEAARGFTAAGDEWLLAWAFEGRGMNALLSGDRKGAAALLGETAARFARLGDPGSCAYALGELSLALAGAGREAEADRLLGAAWAIVAGTGGEELSTRARGFAWSGDGRLGEALAEAEARDSEAWREGRRLSLEAALRLASETAGG
;
A
#
# COMPACT_ATOMS: atom_id res chain seq x y z
N MET A 1 -12.01 32.17 -22.18
CA MET A 1 -13.43 32.31 -21.73
C MET A 1 -13.41 32.68 -20.27
N GLU A 2 -13.76 33.92 -19.93
CA GLU A 2 -13.92 34.32 -18.54
C GLU A 2 -15.02 33.46 -17.88
N ARG A 3 -14.67 32.77 -16.80
CA ARG A 3 -15.68 32.00 -16.02
C ARG A 3 -16.64 33.00 -15.37
N LEU A 4 -17.92 32.93 -15.67
CA LEU A 4 -18.95 33.65 -14.96
C LEU A 4 -18.81 33.37 -13.44
N PRO A 5 -19.00 34.37 -12.56
CA PRO A 5 -18.92 34.16 -11.13
C PRO A 5 -19.99 33.12 -10.68
N PRO A 6 -19.65 32.27 -9.70
CA PRO A 6 -20.59 31.27 -9.20
C PRO A 6 -21.84 31.96 -8.63
N ARG A 7 -23.03 31.40 -8.93
CA ARG A 7 -24.34 31.99 -8.55
C ARG A 7 -24.66 31.81 -7.06
N ALA A 8 -24.03 30.81 -6.41
CA ALA A 8 -24.27 30.53 -5.01
C ALA A 8 -22.99 30.14 -4.27
N LYS A 9 -22.97 30.35 -2.97
CA LYS A 9 -21.95 29.86 -2.04
C LYS A 9 -22.59 28.91 -1.04
N LEU A 10 -22.17 27.66 -1.05
CA LEU A 10 -22.63 26.61 -0.15
C LEU A 10 -21.53 26.38 0.91
N ARG A 11 -21.88 26.65 2.17
CA ARG A 11 -21.00 26.39 3.31
C ARG A 11 -21.46 25.09 3.97
N LEU A 12 -20.55 24.14 4.09
CA LEU A 12 -20.80 22.82 4.68
C LEU A 12 -19.83 22.52 5.84
N ILE A 13 -18.77 23.31 5.98
CA ILE A 13 -17.86 23.27 7.15
C ILE A 13 -18.52 24.04 8.29
N GLY A 14 -18.94 23.33 9.32
CA GLY A 14 -19.79 23.85 10.41
C GLY A 14 -21.28 23.71 10.10
N ALA A 15 -22.10 24.59 10.64
CA ALA A 15 -23.55 24.58 10.36
C ALA A 15 -23.82 24.92 8.89
N PRO A 16 -24.54 24.04 8.14
CA PRO A 16 -24.71 24.23 6.71
C PRO A 16 -25.55 25.47 6.38
N SER A 17 -25.05 26.27 5.43
CA SER A 17 -25.74 27.49 4.97
C SER A 17 -25.55 27.73 3.48
N LEU A 18 -26.49 28.45 2.87
CA LEU A 18 -26.49 28.83 1.49
C LEU A 18 -26.55 30.36 1.38
N GLU A 19 -25.70 30.93 0.53
CA GLU A 19 -25.61 32.37 0.27
C GLU A 19 -25.65 32.62 -1.25
N ASP A 20 -26.25 33.73 -1.66
CA ASP A 20 -26.08 34.29 -3.00
C ASP A 20 -25.37 35.65 -2.94
N GLY A 21 -25.19 36.30 -4.07
CA GLY A 21 -24.55 37.62 -4.13
C GLY A 21 -25.27 38.72 -3.31
N GLY A 22 -26.48 38.48 -2.78
CA GLY A 22 -27.28 39.38 -1.98
C GLY A 22 -27.32 39.04 -0.48
N GLY A 23 -26.83 37.86 -0.08
CA GLY A 23 -26.80 37.46 1.34
C GLY A 23 -27.29 36.03 1.59
N PRO A 24 -27.57 35.67 2.87
CA PRO A 24 -27.97 34.30 3.22
C PRO A 24 -29.36 33.95 2.65
N LEU A 25 -29.40 32.82 1.94
CA LEU A 25 -30.61 32.23 1.38
C LEU A 25 -31.16 31.12 2.28
N ARG A 26 -32.48 31.11 2.50
CA ARG A 26 -33.16 30.02 3.23
C ARG A 26 -33.98 29.18 2.27
N LEU A 27 -33.67 27.90 2.18
CA LEU A 27 -34.53 26.92 1.54
C LEU A 27 -35.68 26.56 2.50
N ALA A 28 -36.87 26.36 1.94
CA ALA A 28 -38.08 26.09 2.73
C ALA A 28 -38.01 24.74 3.46
N ARG A 29 -37.18 23.79 2.93
CA ARG A 29 -37.09 22.42 3.44
C ARG A 29 -35.66 22.04 3.76
N ARG A 30 -35.45 21.38 4.91
CA ARG A 30 -34.12 20.84 5.27
C ARG A 30 -33.60 19.83 4.25
N LYS A 31 -34.47 18.96 3.73
CA LYS A 31 -34.12 17.97 2.69
C LYS A 31 -33.68 18.62 1.36
N SER A 32 -34.12 19.84 1.05
CA SER A 32 -33.63 20.61 -0.12
C SER A 32 -32.17 21.02 0.04
N LEU A 33 -31.77 21.48 1.23
CA LEU A 33 -30.36 21.82 1.53
C LEU A 33 -29.48 20.56 1.52
N ALA A 34 -29.96 19.47 2.09
CA ALA A 34 -29.26 18.18 2.08
C ALA A 34 -29.06 17.63 0.66
N LEU A 35 -30.11 17.71 -0.20
CA LEU A 35 -30.04 17.34 -1.61
C LEU A 35 -28.98 18.19 -2.34
N LEU A 36 -28.97 19.49 -2.11
CA LEU A 36 -28.00 20.38 -2.72
C LEU A 36 -26.56 20.04 -2.27
N ALA A 37 -26.34 19.78 -0.97
CA ALA A 37 -25.07 19.39 -0.42
C ALA A 37 -24.57 18.06 -1.03
N TYR A 38 -25.47 17.08 -1.13
CA TYR A 38 -25.15 15.78 -1.74
C TYR A 38 -24.72 15.92 -3.21
N LEU A 39 -25.52 16.62 -4.04
CA LEU A 39 -25.23 16.85 -5.45
C LEU A 39 -23.99 17.72 -5.69
N ALA A 40 -23.61 18.57 -4.74
CA ALA A 40 -22.42 19.40 -4.81
C ALA A 40 -21.12 18.61 -4.56
N LEU A 41 -21.19 17.58 -3.72
CA LEU A 41 -20.02 16.78 -3.33
C LEU A 41 -19.91 15.47 -4.10
N GLU A 42 -21.03 14.84 -4.44
CA GLU A 42 -21.06 13.62 -5.24
C GLU A 42 -21.11 14.00 -6.74
N LYS A 43 -19.96 13.86 -7.41
CA LYS A 43 -19.81 14.25 -8.81
C LYS A 43 -20.51 13.26 -9.74
N GLY A 44 -21.19 13.79 -10.76
CA GLY A 44 -21.80 13.02 -11.85
C GLY A 44 -23.33 12.99 -11.82
N PRO A 45 -23.96 12.42 -12.84
CA PRO A 45 -25.41 12.40 -12.99
C PRO A 45 -26.07 11.35 -12.09
N HIS A 46 -26.95 11.79 -11.20
CA HIS A 46 -27.70 10.95 -10.26
C HIS A 46 -29.11 10.65 -10.77
N GLY A 47 -29.54 9.39 -10.68
CA GLY A 47 -30.89 8.96 -11.01
C GLY A 47 -31.92 9.52 -10.00
N ARG A 48 -33.08 9.98 -10.49
CA ARG A 48 -34.14 10.54 -9.62
C ARG A 48 -34.67 9.50 -8.64
N ASP A 49 -34.73 8.24 -9.02
CA ASP A 49 -35.18 7.16 -8.15
C ASP A 49 -34.20 6.88 -7.03
N SER A 50 -32.90 6.89 -7.33
CA SER A 50 -31.85 6.72 -6.32
C SER A 50 -31.86 7.86 -5.31
N LEU A 51 -32.02 9.12 -5.77
CA LEU A 51 -32.13 10.27 -4.86
C LEU A 51 -33.43 10.24 -4.06
N ALA A 52 -34.55 9.83 -4.67
CA ALA A 52 -35.80 9.69 -3.96
C ALA A 52 -35.75 8.62 -2.87
N ALA A 53 -35.09 7.49 -3.13
CA ALA A 53 -34.85 6.43 -2.14
C ALA A 53 -33.90 6.89 -1.02
N LEU A 54 -32.82 7.60 -1.35
CA LEU A 54 -31.86 8.11 -0.38
C LEU A 54 -32.50 9.07 0.63
N PHE A 55 -33.30 10.02 0.16
CA PHE A 55 -33.85 11.09 1.00
C PHE A 55 -35.23 10.80 1.61
N TRP A 56 -35.98 9.86 1.08
CA TRP A 56 -37.34 9.48 1.53
C TRP A 56 -37.55 7.95 1.53
N PRO A 57 -36.67 7.17 2.19
CA PRO A 57 -36.79 5.72 2.21
C PRO A 57 -38.08 5.22 2.89
N GLU A 58 -38.69 6.04 3.75
CA GLU A 58 -39.93 5.77 4.46
C GLU A 58 -41.17 5.92 3.58
N CYS A 59 -41.05 6.47 2.37
CA CYS A 59 -42.19 6.74 1.46
C CYS A 59 -42.27 5.68 0.34
N ASP A 60 -43.46 5.43 -0.15
CA ASP A 60 -43.62 4.73 -1.42
C ASP A 60 -43.00 5.55 -2.58
N GLN A 61 -42.63 4.86 -3.65
CA GLN A 61 -41.88 5.44 -4.78
C GLN A 61 -42.59 6.69 -5.37
N GLY A 62 -43.93 6.69 -5.44
CA GLY A 62 -44.71 7.80 -5.98
C GLY A 62 -44.61 9.05 -5.09
N ARG A 63 -44.72 8.90 -3.78
CA ARG A 63 -44.60 9.98 -2.80
C ARG A 63 -43.15 10.46 -2.71
N ALA A 64 -42.18 9.55 -2.70
CA ALA A 64 -40.76 9.90 -2.68
C ALA A 64 -40.36 10.75 -3.89
N ARG A 65 -40.81 10.38 -5.12
CA ARG A 65 -40.64 11.20 -6.32
C ARG A 65 -41.38 12.55 -6.26
N GLY A 66 -42.55 12.61 -5.61
CA GLY A 66 -43.31 13.84 -5.36
C GLY A 66 -42.54 14.79 -4.44
N ASN A 67 -41.99 14.27 -3.37
CA ASN A 67 -41.17 15.01 -2.41
C ASN A 67 -39.87 15.52 -3.04
N LEU A 68 -39.20 14.70 -3.86
CA LEU A 68 -37.99 15.09 -4.61
C LEU A 68 -38.31 16.27 -5.55
N ARG A 69 -39.43 16.19 -6.33
CA ARG A 69 -39.89 17.30 -7.20
C ARG A 69 -40.09 18.58 -6.40
N SER A 70 -40.70 18.48 -5.22
CA SER A 70 -40.88 19.63 -4.34
C SER A 70 -39.59 20.23 -3.81
N SER A 71 -38.55 19.40 -3.55
CA SER A 71 -37.23 19.89 -3.16
C SER A 71 -36.47 20.52 -4.32
N ILE A 72 -36.60 19.98 -5.53
CA ILE A 72 -36.05 20.59 -6.75
C ILE A 72 -36.72 21.96 -7.00
N PHE A 73 -38.03 22.05 -6.86
CA PHE A 73 -38.76 23.30 -7.01
C PHE A 73 -38.34 24.36 -5.98
N ASP A 74 -38.09 23.95 -4.72
CA ASP A 74 -37.60 24.82 -3.66
C ASP A 74 -36.20 25.40 -4.01
N ILE A 75 -35.29 24.55 -4.48
CA ILE A 75 -33.96 24.97 -4.93
C ILE A 75 -34.06 25.91 -6.16
N SER A 76 -34.83 25.50 -7.18
CA SER A 76 -34.98 26.30 -8.40
C SER A 76 -35.69 27.63 -8.17
N SER A 77 -36.57 27.71 -7.20
CA SER A 77 -37.23 28.96 -6.81
C SER A 77 -36.27 29.93 -6.11
N ALA A 78 -35.30 29.39 -5.35
CA ALA A 78 -34.29 30.19 -4.64
C ALA A 78 -33.12 30.62 -5.54
N LEU A 79 -32.67 29.77 -6.45
CA LEU A 79 -31.42 29.96 -7.20
C LEU A 79 -31.59 30.10 -8.72
N GLY A 80 -32.84 29.98 -9.20
CA GLY A 80 -33.18 30.03 -10.63
C GLY A 80 -33.37 28.65 -11.26
N ALA A 81 -34.22 28.60 -12.31
CA ALA A 81 -34.60 27.34 -12.95
C ALA A 81 -33.42 26.58 -13.59
N ASP A 82 -32.41 27.30 -14.05
CA ASP A 82 -31.22 26.74 -14.73
C ASP A 82 -30.09 26.32 -13.74
N PHE A 83 -30.32 26.49 -12.45
CA PHE A 83 -29.27 26.19 -11.45
C PHE A 83 -29.03 24.68 -11.29
N LEU A 84 -30.10 23.89 -11.39
CA LEU A 84 -30.03 22.43 -11.28
C LEU A 84 -30.71 21.80 -12.51
N PRO A 85 -29.95 21.62 -13.61
CA PRO A 85 -30.50 21.06 -14.83
C PRO A 85 -30.93 19.61 -14.63
N VAL A 86 -32.08 19.27 -15.15
CA VAL A 86 -32.64 17.91 -15.11
C VAL A 86 -32.73 17.41 -16.54
N PHE A 87 -31.93 16.41 -16.88
CA PHE A 87 -31.93 15.77 -18.19
C PHE A 87 -32.58 14.38 -18.08
N GLN A 88 -33.73 14.20 -18.75
CA GLN A 88 -34.51 12.95 -18.72
C GLN A 88 -34.84 12.54 -17.27
N ASP A 89 -34.20 11.52 -16.73
CA ASP A 89 -34.41 11.00 -15.37
C ASP A 89 -33.16 11.16 -14.48
N ARG A 90 -32.22 12.01 -14.88
CA ARG A 90 -30.96 12.28 -14.13
C ARG A 90 -30.82 13.76 -13.83
N MET A 91 -30.12 14.05 -12.75
CA MET A 91 -29.77 15.40 -12.32
C MET A 91 -28.33 15.46 -11.83
N GLU A 92 -27.70 16.58 -12.12
CA GLU A 92 -26.31 16.86 -11.75
C GLU A 92 -26.15 18.34 -11.46
N LEU A 93 -25.34 18.69 -10.48
CA LEU A 93 -24.96 20.07 -10.23
C LEU A 93 -23.64 20.36 -10.94
N GLU A 94 -23.63 21.30 -11.86
CA GLU A 94 -22.40 21.73 -12.52
C GLU A 94 -21.45 22.39 -11.52
N ALA A 95 -20.18 21.99 -11.55
CA ALA A 95 -19.14 22.49 -10.64
C ALA A 95 -18.94 24.02 -10.68
N SER A 96 -19.37 24.69 -11.78
CA SER A 96 -19.32 26.14 -11.94
C SER A 96 -20.50 26.87 -11.29
N SER A 97 -21.58 26.17 -10.93
CA SER A 97 -22.82 26.78 -10.46
C SER A 97 -22.76 27.23 -9.01
N ALA A 98 -22.01 26.51 -8.17
CA ALA A 98 -21.88 26.82 -6.75
C ALA A 98 -20.41 26.76 -6.30
N ARG A 99 -20.05 27.69 -5.41
CA ARG A 99 -18.79 27.66 -4.68
C ARG A 99 -19.01 26.89 -3.36
N VAL A 100 -18.25 25.83 -3.13
CA VAL A 100 -18.43 24.92 -1.98
C VAL A 100 -17.17 24.93 -1.14
N ASP A 101 -17.27 25.31 0.12
CA ASP A 101 -16.13 25.45 1.04
C ASP A 101 -15.34 24.15 1.27
N VAL A 102 -16.02 23.01 1.26
CA VAL A 102 -15.39 21.68 1.34
C VAL A 102 -14.48 21.42 0.13
N LEU A 103 -14.93 21.73 -1.08
CA LEU A 103 -14.12 21.55 -2.29
C LEU A 103 -12.94 22.52 -2.34
N GLU A 104 -13.12 23.74 -1.84
CA GLU A 104 -12.05 24.72 -1.67
C GLU A 104 -10.99 24.23 -0.67
N PHE A 105 -11.45 23.70 0.47
CA PHE A 105 -10.58 23.10 1.48
C PHE A 105 -9.76 21.93 0.90
N GLU A 106 -10.41 20.99 0.19
CA GLU A 106 -9.73 19.88 -0.47
C GLU A 106 -8.69 20.35 -1.50
N GLU A 107 -9.00 21.38 -2.27
CA GLU A 107 -8.06 21.95 -3.26
C GLU A 107 -6.85 22.61 -2.60
N LEU A 108 -7.08 23.42 -1.56
CA LEU A 108 -6.03 24.11 -0.82
C LEU A 108 -5.17 23.14 0.01
N SER A 109 -5.75 22.06 0.52
CA SER A 109 -5.07 21.05 1.35
C SER A 109 -4.18 20.10 0.53
N ARG A 110 -4.31 20.07 -0.79
CA ARG A 110 -3.48 19.20 -1.64
C ARG A 110 -2.02 19.62 -1.57
N PRO A 111 -1.10 18.70 -1.23
CA PRO A 111 0.33 18.98 -1.32
C PRO A 111 0.71 19.29 -2.77
N CYS A 112 1.73 20.13 -2.96
CA CYS A 112 2.21 20.36 -4.30
C CYS A 112 2.95 19.11 -4.83
N PRO A 113 3.01 18.93 -6.15
CA PRO A 113 3.64 17.75 -6.76
C PRO A 113 5.14 17.60 -6.48
N GLU A 114 5.80 18.68 -6.03
CA GLU A 114 7.26 18.76 -5.89
C GLU A 114 7.81 18.05 -4.64
N HIS A 115 6.95 17.71 -3.68
CA HIS A 115 7.37 17.01 -2.47
C HIS A 115 6.26 16.13 -1.92
N GLY A 116 6.64 15.05 -1.25
CA GLY A 116 5.71 14.09 -0.65
C GLY A 116 4.83 14.73 0.47
N PRO A 117 3.84 13.99 0.94
CA PRO A 117 2.83 14.47 1.88
C PRO A 117 3.39 14.96 3.22
N ASP A 118 4.61 14.62 3.58
CA ASP A 118 5.22 14.98 4.86
C ASP A 118 6.14 16.23 4.81
N ARG A 119 6.29 16.86 3.64
CA ARG A 119 7.09 18.07 3.47
C ARG A 119 6.22 19.24 3.01
N THR A 120 6.60 20.44 3.43
CA THR A 120 5.90 21.69 3.10
C THR A 120 6.89 22.67 2.50
N CYS A 121 6.68 23.14 1.27
CA CYS A 121 7.42 24.27 0.71
C CYS A 121 6.69 25.59 1.04
N LEU A 122 7.33 26.72 0.77
CA LEU A 122 6.74 28.04 1.03
C LEU A 122 5.39 28.24 0.32
N LEU A 123 5.21 27.73 -0.90
CA LEU A 123 3.96 27.81 -1.65
C LEU A 123 2.86 26.94 -1.02
N CYS A 124 3.20 25.73 -0.58
CA CYS A 124 2.26 24.88 0.14
C CYS A 124 1.90 25.43 1.51
N ALA A 125 2.88 25.99 2.23
CA ALA A 125 2.64 26.57 3.54
C ALA A 125 1.53 27.63 3.51
N GLY A 126 1.59 28.55 2.54
CA GLY A 126 0.56 29.58 2.38
C GLY A 126 -0.82 29.01 2.07
N ARG A 127 -0.92 28.04 1.17
CA ARG A 127 -2.18 27.36 0.84
C ARG A 127 -2.73 26.56 2.02
N PHE A 128 -1.86 25.87 2.75
CA PHE A 128 -2.24 25.10 3.93
C PHE A 128 -2.71 26.02 5.07
N GLU A 129 -2.07 27.16 5.25
CA GLU A 129 -2.54 28.18 6.21
C GLU A 129 -3.92 28.70 5.81
N GLU A 130 -4.14 29.01 4.52
CA GLU A 130 -5.44 29.42 4.00
C GLU A 130 -6.51 28.35 4.22
N ALA A 131 -6.21 27.07 3.91
CA ALA A 131 -7.11 25.95 4.16
C ALA A 131 -7.45 25.78 5.65
N ALA A 132 -6.45 25.87 6.54
CA ALA A 132 -6.66 25.76 7.98
C ALA A 132 -7.45 26.95 8.55
N LEU A 133 -7.30 28.15 8.00
CA LEU A 133 -8.04 29.34 8.41
C LEU A 133 -9.47 29.36 7.87
N ALA A 134 -9.73 28.75 6.71
CA ALA A 134 -11.09 28.55 6.21
C ALA A 134 -11.96 27.73 7.18
N TRP A 135 -11.34 26.90 8.00
CA TRP A 135 -11.98 26.20 9.11
C TRP A 135 -11.97 27.10 10.37
N ALA A 136 -12.89 28.05 10.42
CA ALA A 136 -12.92 29.10 11.46
C ALA A 136 -12.99 28.53 12.90
N ASN A 137 -13.67 27.39 13.08
CA ASN A 137 -13.75 26.66 14.35
C ASN A 137 -13.27 25.21 14.13
N PRO A 138 -12.07 24.82 14.59
CA PRO A 138 -11.55 23.45 14.41
C PRO A 138 -12.42 22.35 15.04
N ARG A 139 -13.29 22.68 15.99
CA ARG A 139 -14.23 21.75 16.61
C ARG A 139 -15.51 21.53 15.80
N ALA A 140 -15.81 22.42 14.87
CA ALA A 140 -17.01 22.30 14.05
C ALA A 140 -16.83 21.18 13.01
N GLY A 141 -17.75 20.25 12.97
CA GLY A 141 -17.75 19.15 12.00
C GLY A 141 -18.38 19.55 10.67
N PHE A 142 -18.29 18.65 9.67
CA PHE A 142 -19.03 18.76 8.44
C PHE A 142 -20.54 18.72 8.70
N MET A 143 -21.28 19.71 8.19
CA MET A 143 -22.72 19.91 8.40
C MET A 143 -23.13 19.81 9.89
N ASP A 144 -22.38 20.51 10.75
CA ASP A 144 -22.53 20.39 12.20
C ASP A 144 -23.94 20.78 12.67
N GLY A 145 -24.50 19.97 13.58
CA GLY A 145 -25.88 20.15 14.05
C GLY A 145 -26.97 19.88 13.01
N PHE A 146 -26.61 19.37 11.83
CA PHE A 146 -27.61 19.03 10.80
C PHE A 146 -27.91 17.53 10.80
N THR A 147 -29.17 17.17 10.88
CA THR A 147 -29.69 15.79 10.82
C THR A 147 -30.97 15.74 10.01
N LEU A 148 -31.21 14.61 9.35
CA LEU A 148 -32.48 14.33 8.68
C LEU A 148 -33.23 13.20 9.40
N GLN A 149 -34.50 13.43 9.74
CA GLN A 149 -35.32 12.34 10.27
C GLN A 149 -35.66 11.34 9.15
N GLY A 150 -35.42 10.04 9.40
CA GLY A 150 -35.83 8.94 8.54
C GLY A 150 -34.97 8.73 7.29
N SER A 151 -33.69 9.14 7.28
CA SER A 151 -32.77 8.94 6.15
C SER A 151 -31.43 8.45 6.66
N CYS A 152 -31.36 7.18 7.05
CA CYS A 152 -30.13 6.56 7.60
C CYS A 152 -28.97 6.63 6.60
N ASP A 153 -29.22 6.37 5.32
CA ASP A 153 -28.18 6.40 4.28
C ASP A 153 -27.56 7.79 4.10
N PHE A 154 -28.36 8.85 4.28
CA PHE A 154 -27.83 10.21 4.28
C PHE A 154 -27.02 10.50 5.53
N ASP A 155 -27.43 10.02 6.69
CA ASP A 155 -26.68 10.19 7.93
C ASP A 155 -25.35 9.44 7.87
N ASP A 156 -25.30 8.23 7.28
CA ASP A 156 -24.06 7.46 7.02
C ASP A 156 -23.14 8.20 6.04
N TRP A 157 -23.69 8.78 4.97
CA TRP A 157 -22.95 9.61 4.03
C TRP A 157 -22.36 10.84 4.71
N GLN A 158 -23.17 11.55 5.52
CA GLN A 158 -22.72 12.73 6.27
C GLN A 158 -21.63 12.38 7.28
N PHE A 159 -21.78 11.25 7.98
CA PHE A 159 -20.76 10.75 8.92
C PHE A 159 -19.44 10.44 8.23
N SER A 160 -19.48 9.77 7.08
CA SER A 160 -18.29 9.44 6.27
C SER A 160 -17.52 10.70 5.83
N TRP A 161 -18.25 11.74 5.38
CA TRP A 161 -17.66 13.02 5.04
C TRP A 161 -17.07 13.75 6.25
N ARG A 162 -17.75 13.71 7.39
CA ARG A 162 -17.27 14.31 8.64
C ARG A 162 -15.97 13.68 9.11
N ASP A 163 -15.90 12.36 9.14
CA ASP A 163 -14.71 11.63 9.58
C ASP A 163 -13.52 11.89 8.67
N ARG A 164 -13.73 11.84 7.35
CA ARG A 164 -12.69 12.12 6.34
C ARG A 164 -12.14 13.54 6.47
N LEU A 165 -13.00 14.55 6.47
CA LEU A 165 -12.60 15.95 6.55
C LEU A 165 -11.93 16.29 7.89
N HIS A 166 -12.36 15.69 8.99
CA HIS A 166 -11.72 15.83 10.28
C HIS A 166 -10.30 15.26 10.26
N GLY A 167 -10.10 14.08 9.69
CA GLY A 167 -8.78 13.49 9.51
C GLY A 167 -7.84 14.34 8.63
N GLU A 168 -8.37 14.89 7.53
CA GLU A 168 -7.62 15.79 6.64
C GLU A 168 -7.22 17.10 7.35
N LEU A 169 -8.11 17.69 8.16
CA LEU A 169 -7.82 18.88 8.97
C LEU A 169 -6.71 18.60 10.00
N CYS A 170 -6.81 17.50 10.75
CA CYS A 170 -5.78 17.13 11.73
C CYS A 170 -4.41 16.92 11.06
N ALA A 171 -4.38 16.22 9.92
CA ALA A 171 -3.16 16.03 9.14
C ALA A 171 -2.56 17.35 8.63
N LEU A 172 -3.41 18.28 8.20
CA LEU A 172 -3.00 19.60 7.73
C LEU A 172 -2.39 20.43 8.88
N LEU A 173 -3.06 20.48 10.06
CA LEU A 173 -2.60 21.21 11.23
C LEU A 173 -1.28 20.64 11.78
N ARG A 174 -1.14 19.31 11.79
CA ARG A 174 0.12 18.62 12.10
C ARG A 174 1.25 19.07 11.18
N ARG A 175 1.02 19.09 9.86
CA ARG A 175 2.01 19.52 8.86
C ARG A 175 2.43 20.97 9.09
N LEU A 176 1.48 21.87 9.33
CA LEU A 176 1.77 23.27 9.60
C LEU A 176 2.61 23.42 10.87
N ALA A 177 2.26 22.75 11.96
CA ALA A 177 3.00 22.79 13.21
C ALA A 177 4.45 22.29 13.03
N LEU A 178 4.63 21.14 12.39
CA LEU A 178 5.97 20.58 12.13
C LEU A 178 6.80 21.43 11.16
N SER A 179 6.18 21.98 10.12
CA SER A 179 6.86 22.85 9.16
C SER A 179 7.36 24.14 9.81
N GLN A 180 6.56 24.78 10.64
CA GLN A 180 6.94 26.00 11.36
C GLN A 180 8.03 25.71 12.41
N ARG A 181 7.99 24.55 13.08
CA ARG A 181 9.06 24.09 13.97
C ARG A 181 10.38 23.95 13.22
N LEU A 182 10.38 23.30 12.04
CA LEU A 182 11.57 23.13 11.20
C LEU A 182 12.10 24.45 10.64
N SER A 183 11.21 25.43 10.41
CA SER A 183 11.58 26.77 9.97
C SER A 183 12.16 27.66 11.08
N GLY A 184 12.23 27.15 12.31
CA GLY A 184 12.78 27.87 13.44
C GLY A 184 11.81 28.88 14.10
N ASP A 185 10.51 28.75 13.84
CA ASP A 185 9.46 29.56 14.50
C ASP A 185 8.60 28.71 15.45
N PRO A 186 9.08 28.45 16.69
CA PRO A 186 8.34 27.65 17.66
C PRO A 186 7.05 28.33 18.14
N GLY A 187 6.93 29.65 17.99
CA GLY A 187 5.72 30.40 18.37
C GLY A 187 4.56 30.10 17.42
N ARG A 188 4.80 30.16 16.10
CA ARG A 188 3.82 29.78 15.08
C ARG A 188 3.54 28.27 15.11
N ALA A 189 4.57 27.46 15.28
CA ALA A 189 4.43 26.00 15.42
C ALA A 189 3.47 25.66 16.59
N TRP A 190 3.63 26.31 17.73
CA TRP A 190 2.75 26.12 18.89
C TRP A 190 1.31 26.54 18.61
N ALA A 191 1.07 27.64 17.92
CA ALA A 191 -0.29 28.09 17.57
C ALA A 191 -1.03 27.03 16.69
N TRP A 192 -0.33 26.37 15.77
CA TRP A 192 -0.91 25.30 14.96
C TRP A 192 -1.12 24.00 15.77
N ALA A 193 -0.21 23.67 16.69
CA ALA A 193 -0.39 22.53 17.59
C ALA A 193 -1.59 22.73 18.55
N GLU A 194 -1.81 23.96 19.03
CA GLU A 194 -2.98 24.32 19.84
C GLU A 194 -4.29 24.14 19.04
N ARG A 195 -4.33 24.60 17.78
CA ARG A 195 -5.50 24.38 16.91
C ARG A 195 -5.72 22.89 16.60
N TRP A 196 -4.65 22.11 16.51
CA TRP A 196 -4.77 20.66 16.34
C TRP A 196 -5.41 20.02 17.58
N LEU A 197 -5.03 20.42 18.78
CA LEU A 197 -5.67 19.97 20.01
C LEU A 197 -7.11 20.46 20.15
N GLU A 198 -7.45 21.62 19.61
CA GLU A 198 -8.85 22.05 19.52
C GLU A 198 -9.68 21.15 18.61
N ALA A 199 -9.13 20.71 17.46
CA ALA A 199 -9.78 19.78 16.57
C ALA A 199 -9.86 18.37 17.19
N SER A 200 -8.77 17.90 17.78
CA SER A 200 -8.66 16.53 18.34
C SER A 200 -8.07 16.58 19.77
N PRO A 201 -8.89 16.82 20.80
CA PRO A 201 -8.43 16.99 22.19
C PRO A 201 -7.79 15.74 22.80
N LEU A 202 -8.02 14.57 22.22
CA LEU A 202 -7.49 13.29 22.72
C LEU A 202 -6.25 12.82 21.96
N ASP A 203 -5.74 13.60 21.01
CA ASP A 203 -4.56 13.24 20.21
C ASP A 203 -3.26 13.38 21.03
N GLY A 204 -2.65 12.24 21.36
CA GLY A 204 -1.44 12.19 22.17
C GLY A 204 -0.19 12.75 21.46
N GLU A 205 -0.14 12.74 20.11
CA GLU A 205 0.96 13.34 19.34
C GLU A 205 0.88 14.86 19.37
N ALA A 206 -0.32 15.41 19.26
CA ALA A 206 -0.57 16.85 19.38
C ALA A 206 -0.19 17.40 20.77
N TRP A 207 -0.56 16.70 21.83
CA TRP A 207 -0.16 17.03 23.20
C TRP A 207 1.36 17.00 23.40
N ARG A 208 2.01 15.94 22.90
CA ARG A 208 3.47 15.79 22.96
C ARG A 208 4.18 16.92 22.24
N LEU A 209 3.71 17.25 21.03
CA LEU A 209 4.28 18.32 20.21
C LEU A 209 4.11 19.69 20.91
N GLU A 210 2.92 19.97 21.45
CA GLU A 210 2.65 21.22 22.16
C GLU A 210 3.60 21.40 23.37
N VAL A 211 3.76 20.38 24.22
CA VAL A 211 4.66 20.41 25.37
C VAL A 211 6.11 20.64 24.93
N SER A 212 6.57 19.92 23.89
CA SER A 212 7.93 20.08 23.35
C SER A 212 8.17 21.50 22.84
N LEU A 213 7.24 22.06 22.06
CA LEU A 213 7.35 23.43 21.52
C LEU A 213 7.38 24.50 22.60
N LEU A 214 6.63 24.32 23.69
CA LEU A 214 6.67 25.21 24.83
C LEU A 214 8.02 25.14 25.57
N VAL A 215 8.63 23.97 25.68
CA VAL A 215 9.98 23.79 26.22
C VAL A 215 11.02 24.48 25.34
N GLU A 216 10.96 24.26 24.01
CA GLU A 216 11.83 24.91 23.03
C GLU A 216 11.72 26.43 23.05
N ALA A 217 10.52 26.95 23.26
CA ALA A 217 10.26 28.38 23.41
C ALA A 217 10.66 28.97 24.79
N GLY A 218 11.30 28.16 25.67
CA GLY A 218 11.70 28.57 27.02
C GLY A 218 10.56 28.76 28.02
N LYS A 219 9.32 28.39 27.68
CA LYS A 219 8.10 28.54 28.50
C LYS A 219 7.85 27.29 29.36
N ARG A 220 8.83 26.90 30.16
CA ARG A 220 8.84 25.62 30.87
C ARG A 220 7.71 25.45 31.88
N ASP A 221 7.27 26.54 32.55
CA ASP A 221 6.14 26.49 33.51
C ASP A 221 4.84 26.19 32.78
N LYS A 222 4.60 26.85 31.64
CA LYS A 222 3.44 26.58 30.79
C LYS A 222 3.47 25.19 30.18
N ALA A 223 4.66 24.70 29.81
CA ALA A 223 4.84 23.32 29.32
C ALA A 223 4.47 22.28 30.39
N ARG A 224 4.81 22.54 31.66
CA ARG A 224 4.44 21.67 32.78
C ARG A 224 2.93 21.70 33.05
N GLU A 225 2.32 22.86 33.04
CA GLU A 225 0.86 23.01 33.17
C GLU A 225 0.13 22.21 32.06
N ARG A 226 0.59 22.32 30.83
CA ARG A 226 -0.01 21.59 29.70
C ARG A 226 0.22 20.08 29.80
N TYR A 227 1.39 19.65 30.25
CA TYR A 227 1.67 18.25 30.53
C TYR A 227 0.76 17.66 31.62
N GLU A 228 0.52 18.42 32.71
CA GLU A 228 -0.37 18.01 33.78
C GLU A 228 -1.82 17.91 33.31
N ALA A 229 -2.26 18.86 32.47
CA ALA A 229 -3.58 18.81 31.81
C ALA A 229 -3.71 17.59 30.91
N TRP A 230 -2.66 17.26 30.13
CA TRP A 230 -2.61 16.03 29.33
C TRP A 230 -2.66 14.78 30.20
N ALA A 231 -1.88 14.73 31.28
CA ALA A 231 -1.87 13.62 32.22
C ALA A 231 -3.24 13.41 32.90
N GLU A 232 -3.96 14.50 33.22
CA GLU A 232 -5.31 14.45 33.75
C GLU A 232 -6.31 13.95 32.73
N THR A 233 -6.26 14.47 31.49
CA THR A 233 -7.09 14.02 30.38
C THR A 233 -6.86 12.54 30.09
N SER A 234 -5.61 12.10 30.07
CA SER A 234 -5.25 10.69 29.86
C SER A 234 -5.81 9.78 30.95
N ARG A 235 -5.76 10.21 32.22
CA ARG A 235 -6.34 9.45 33.33
C ARG A 235 -7.86 9.37 33.25
N ARG A 236 -8.51 10.50 32.93
CA ARG A 236 -9.97 10.58 32.87
C ARG A 236 -10.55 9.82 31.69
N GLU A 237 -9.98 9.98 30.49
CA GLU A 237 -10.55 9.41 29.25
C GLU A 237 -10.03 7.98 28.98
N PHE A 238 -8.78 7.69 29.35
CA PHE A 238 -8.15 6.38 29.04
C PHE A 238 -7.86 5.53 30.28
N GLY A 239 -8.13 6.03 31.49
CA GLY A 239 -7.88 5.30 32.74
C GLY A 239 -6.40 5.00 33.02
N ARG A 240 -5.45 5.65 32.33
CA ARG A 240 -4.02 5.35 32.41
C ARG A 240 -3.19 6.62 32.65
N PRO A 241 -2.09 6.53 33.46
CA PRO A 241 -1.10 7.58 33.52
C PRO A 241 -0.32 7.67 32.20
N LEU A 242 0.24 8.84 31.90
CA LEU A 242 1.16 8.99 30.77
C LEU A 242 2.41 8.14 30.97
N ARG A 243 2.87 7.52 29.89
CA ARG A 243 4.08 6.66 29.91
C ARG A 243 5.39 7.45 29.98
N GLU A 244 5.39 8.70 29.52
CA GLU A 244 6.57 9.58 29.50
C GLU A 244 6.45 10.62 30.60
N SER A 245 7.53 10.82 31.40
CA SER A 245 7.58 11.87 32.39
C SER A 245 7.87 13.23 31.73
N PHE A 246 7.46 14.32 32.40
CA PHE A 246 7.76 15.67 31.93
C PHE A 246 9.27 15.92 31.79
N GLU A 247 10.08 15.40 32.71
CA GLU A 247 11.54 15.54 32.73
C GLU A 247 12.18 14.88 31.50
N ARG A 248 11.60 13.76 31.04
CA ARG A 248 12.07 13.06 29.84
C ARG A 248 11.73 13.87 28.57
N LEU A 249 10.51 14.35 28.44
CA LEU A 249 10.11 15.22 27.33
C LEU A 249 10.89 16.54 27.29
N ALA A 250 11.18 17.11 28.47
CA ALA A 250 11.94 18.34 28.60
C ALA A 250 13.48 18.14 28.49
N GLY A 251 14.00 16.92 28.69
CA GLY A 251 15.44 16.60 28.71
C GLY A 251 15.99 16.12 27.35
N GLU A 252 15.18 15.58 26.50
CA GLU A 252 15.60 15.18 25.16
C GLU A 252 15.92 16.39 24.26
N ASP A 253 15.33 17.55 24.51
CA ASP A 253 15.61 18.77 23.77
C ASP A 253 16.89 19.52 24.22
N GLN A 254 17.34 19.36 25.44
CA GLN A 254 18.63 19.94 25.86
C GLN A 254 19.86 19.28 25.23
N ARG A 255 19.73 18.05 24.73
CA ARG A 255 20.81 17.34 23.99
C ARG A 255 20.78 17.65 22.48
N ARG A 256 19.68 18.18 21.95
CA ARG A 256 19.53 18.57 20.54
C ARG A 256 19.90 20.04 20.26
N GLY A 257 20.01 20.87 21.28
CA GLY A 257 20.35 22.29 21.13
C GLY A 257 21.84 22.62 21.07
N ALA A 258 22.75 21.65 21.20
CA ALA A 258 24.19 21.85 21.10
C ALA A 258 24.77 21.05 19.92
N GLY A 259 24.69 21.66 18.74
CA GLY A 259 25.55 21.38 17.59
C GLY A 259 25.42 19.99 16.97
N THR A 260 24.56 19.85 16.02
CA THR A 260 24.73 19.16 14.72
C THR A 260 23.39 19.19 13.99
N ALA A 261 23.41 19.50 12.70
CA ALA A 261 22.27 19.40 11.82
C ALA A 261 21.62 18.00 11.95
N PRO A 262 20.27 17.87 11.98
CA PRO A 262 19.65 16.58 12.15
C PRO A 262 20.00 15.73 10.93
N THR A 263 20.81 14.70 11.14
CA THR A 263 20.88 13.56 10.26
C THR A 263 19.46 13.06 10.06
N LEU A 264 19.02 13.01 8.82
CA LEU A 264 17.76 12.45 8.37
C LEU A 264 17.76 10.94 8.65
N GLU A 265 17.53 10.55 9.91
CA GLU A 265 17.14 9.20 10.28
C GLU A 265 15.61 9.17 10.41
N GLY A 266 14.93 9.25 9.27
CA GLY A 266 13.56 8.80 9.17
C GLY A 266 13.56 7.31 8.84
N PRO A 267 12.60 6.51 9.35
CA PRO A 267 12.43 5.14 8.92
C PRO A 267 12.21 5.13 7.41
N LEU A 268 12.92 4.24 6.73
CA LEU A 268 12.82 3.99 5.30
C LEU A 268 11.35 3.83 4.89
N PRO A 269 10.84 4.56 3.87
CA PRO A 269 9.54 4.27 3.29
C PRO A 269 9.68 3.04 2.38
N GLY A 270 9.74 1.86 2.98
CA GLY A 270 9.87 0.57 2.30
C GLY A 270 8.83 -0.44 2.73
N GLY A 271 8.02 -0.11 3.71
CA GLY A 271 6.76 -0.81 3.98
C GLY A 271 5.64 0.14 3.56
N ARG A 272 4.90 -0.18 2.51
CA ARG A 272 3.61 0.45 2.28
C ARG A 272 2.84 0.35 3.59
N ARG A 273 2.68 1.46 4.33
CA ARG A 273 1.63 1.56 5.34
C ARG A 273 0.35 1.17 4.60
N ARG A 274 -0.12 -0.03 4.83
CA ARG A 274 -1.48 -0.40 4.47
C ARG A 274 -2.38 0.42 5.39
N GLU A 275 -2.82 1.57 4.92
CA GLU A 275 -3.96 2.27 5.48
C GLU A 275 -5.14 1.29 5.49
N GLY A 276 -5.76 1.15 6.65
CA GLY A 276 -7.06 0.51 6.77
C GLY A 276 -7.08 -0.95 7.23
N PHE A 277 -6.39 -1.31 8.32
CA PHE A 277 -6.76 -2.51 9.08
C PHE A 277 -7.28 -2.12 10.46
N LEU A 278 -8.60 -2.26 10.57
CA LEU A 278 -9.41 -2.35 11.80
C LEU A 278 -8.70 -1.89 13.07
N GLN A 279 -9.01 -0.70 13.52
CA GLN A 279 -8.97 -0.31 14.92
C GLN A 279 -9.91 -1.22 15.73
N GLY A 280 -9.51 -2.47 15.96
CA GLY A 280 -10.05 -3.30 17.01
C GLY A 280 -9.10 -3.14 18.17
N GLU A 281 -9.45 -2.39 19.20
CA GLU A 281 -8.73 -2.40 20.47
C GLU A 281 -8.49 -3.84 20.88
N LEU A 282 -7.21 -4.19 21.06
CA LEU A 282 -6.81 -5.49 21.58
C LEU A 282 -7.18 -5.53 23.09
N VAL A 283 -8.25 -6.20 23.43
CA VAL A 283 -8.79 -6.23 24.79
C VAL A 283 -8.05 -7.25 25.64
N GLY A 284 -7.44 -6.80 26.75
CA GLY A 284 -6.89 -7.66 27.80
C GLY A 284 -5.73 -8.55 27.40
N ARG A 285 -4.84 -8.08 26.51
CA ARG A 285 -3.67 -8.82 26.00
C ARG A 285 -2.34 -8.16 26.37
N GLU A 286 -2.34 -7.25 27.33
CA GLU A 286 -1.15 -6.50 27.74
C GLU A 286 -0.05 -7.43 28.30
N ALA A 287 -0.44 -8.46 29.03
CA ALA A 287 0.49 -9.43 29.61
C ALA A 287 1.16 -10.28 28.51
N GLU A 288 0.38 -10.78 27.56
CA GLU A 288 0.88 -11.57 26.43
C GLU A 288 1.80 -10.75 25.53
N LEU A 289 1.44 -9.50 25.26
CA LEU A 289 2.31 -8.60 24.52
C LEU A 289 3.65 -8.39 25.23
N ALA A 290 3.65 -8.19 26.55
CA ALA A 290 4.87 -8.04 27.34
C ALA A 290 5.73 -9.31 27.33
N VAL A 291 5.11 -10.50 27.38
CA VAL A 291 5.84 -11.78 27.28
C VAL A 291 6.48 -11.94 25.91
N ILE A 292 5.74 -11.69 24.83
CA ILE A 292 6.27 -11.80 23.46
C ILE A 292 7.41 -10.80 23.26
N GLU A 293 7.29 -9.57 23.74
CA GLU A 293 8.35 -8.56 23.70
C GLU A 293 9.60 -9.03 24.43
N GLY A 294 9.45 -9.58 25.64
CA GLY A 294 10.57 -10.13 26.40
C GLY A 294 11.25 -11.32 25.71
N LEU A 295 10.47 -12.16 25.02
CA LEU A 295 11.03 -13.26 24.22
C LEU A 295 11.84 -12.73 23.02
N LEU A 296 11.35 -11.70 22.32
CA LEU A 296 12.03 -11.10 21.16
C LEU A 296 13.31 -10.31 21.55
N GLU A 297 13.42 -9.83 22.79
CA GLU A 297 14.60 -9.15 23.32
C GLU A 297 15.69 -10.11 23.84
N GLY A 298 15.31 -11.35 24.15
CA GLY A 298 16.22 -12.37 24.71
C GLY A 298 17.20 -12.92 23.65
N GLN A 299 18.46 -13.22 24.08
CA GLN A 299 19.47 -13.83 23.18
C GLN A 299 19.04 -15.17 22.55
N LYS A 300 18.02 -15.84 23.08
CA LYS A 300 17.48 -17.12 22.58
C LYS A 300 16.22 -16.96 21.72
N GLY A 301 15.63 -15.79 21.64
CA GLY A 301 14.32 -15.55 21.00
C GLY A 301 14.38 -15.02 19.57
N ARG A 302 15.31 -15.51 18.73
CA ARG A 302 15.38 -15.08 17.33
C ARG A 302 14.26 -15.62 16.43
N LEU A 303 13.60 -16.70 16.88
CA LEU A 303 12.38 -17.23 16.28
C LEU A 303 11.35 -17.47 17.38
N VAL A 304 10.31 -16.66 17.39
CA VAL A 304 9.18 -16.81 18.30
C VAL A 304 7.96 -17.20 17.48
N THR A 305 7.32 -18.32 17.83
CA THR A 305 6.09 -18.77 17.20
C THR A 305 4.91 -18.60 18.14
N ILE A 306 3.98 -17.75 17.80
CA ILE A 306 2.68 -17.64 18.47
C ILE A 306 1.82 -18.80 17.98
N ARG A 307 1.73 -19.86 18.79
CA ARG A 307 0.98 -21.06 18.44
C ARG A 307 -0.41 -21.04 19.06
N GLY A 308 -1.41 -21.53 18.36
CA GLY A 308 -2.74 -21.71 18.92
C GLY A 308 -3.82 -21.90 17.87
N THR A 309 -5.02 -22.22 18.33
CA THR A 309 -6.19 -22.46 17.49
C THR A 309 -6.61 -21.22 16.69
N GLY A 310 -7.36 -21.43 15.61
CA GLY A 310 -8.04 -20.34 14.88
C GLY A 310 -8.93 -19.52 15.83
N GLY A 311 -9.03 -18.22 15.62
CA GLY A 311 -9.89 -17.35 16.43
C GLY A 311 -9.35 -16.94 17.80
N LEU A 312 -8.13 -17.38 18.19
CA LEU A 312 -7.48 -17.03 19.46
C LEU A 312 -6.89 -15.61 19.48
N GLY A 313 -6.77 -14.98 18.31
CA GLY A 313 -6.22 -13.63 18.16
C GLY A 313 -4.72 -13.58 17.88
N LYS A 314 -4.09 -14.65 17.37
CA LYS A 314 -2.66 -14.73 17.03
C LYS A 314 -2.20 -13.58 16.11
N THR A 315 -2.89 -13.42 14.99
CA THR A 315 -2.63 -12.36 14.02
C THR A 315 -2.76 -10.96 14.64
N ALA A 316 -3.75 -10.76 15.52
CA ALA A 316 -3.93 -9.49 16.23
C ALA A 316 -2.76 -9.20 17.18
N LEU A 317 -2.27 -10.22 17.92
CA LEU A 317 -1.08 -10.10 18.76
C LEU A 317 0.17 -9.78 17.93
N ALA A 318 0.39 -10.51 16.84
CA ALA A 318 1.55 -10.30 15.97
C ALA A 318 1.57 -8.89 15.34
N ARG A 319 0.40 -8.38 14.93
CA ARG A 319 0.26 -7.00 14.42
C ARG A 319 0.49 -5.96 15.50
N ALA A 320 -0.04 -6.15 16.70
CA ALA A 320 0.19 -5.24 17.80
C ALA A 320 1.69 -5.17 18.20
N ILE A 321 2.42 -6.29 18.14
CA ILE A 321 3.86 -6.31 18.31
C ILE A 321 4.57 -5.54 17.20
N LEU A 322 4.16 -5.76 15.95
CA LEU A 322 4.72 -5.04 14.80
C LEU A 322 4.58 -3.52 14.95
N GLU A 323 3.36 -3.05 15.25
CA GLU A 323 3.07 -1.62 15.46
C GLU A 323 3.85 -1.03 16.64
N LYS A 324 3.92 -1.77 17.75
CA LYS A 324 4.60 -1.31 18.96
C LYS A 324 6.13 -1.27 18.80
N ARG A 325 6.68 -2.13 17.93
CA ARG A 325 8.11 -2.26 17.65
C ARG A 325 8.53 -1.59 16.34
N ASP A 326 7.62 -0.92 15.65
CA ASP A 326 7.98 -0.08 14.50
C ASP A 326 8.96 1.00 14.96
N GLY A 327 10.14 1.05 14.38
CA GLY A 327 11.23 1.93 14.81
C GLY A 327 12.26 1.32 15.80
N ALA A 328 11.98 0.17 16.43
CA ALA A 328 12.98 -0.54 17.25
C ALA A 328 13.98 -1.33 16.39
N TYR A 329 13.64 -1.59 15.12
CA TYR A 329 14.47 -2.33 14.18
C TYR A 329 14.97 -1.42 13.05
N PRO A 330 16.25 -1.02 13.05
CA PRO A 330 16.80 -0.11 12.03
C PRO A 330 16.73 -0.66 10.59
N GLY A 331 16.64 -1.98 10.43
CA GLY A 331 16.45 -2.66 9.15
C GLY A 331 15.01 -2.73 8.67
N GLY A 332 14.05 -2.36 9.54
CA GLY A 332 12.60 -2.38 9.30
C GLY A 332 11.88 -3.52 10.00
N ALA A 333 10.56 -3.36 10.15
CA ALA A 333 9.65 -4.37 10.64
C ALA A 333 8.62 -4.70 9.53
N PHE A 334 8.51 -5.98 9.16
CA PHE A 334 7.80 -6.41 7.95
C PHE A 334 6.73 -7.45 8.28
N PHE A 335 5.55 -7.32 7.66
CA PHE A 335 4.46 -8.27 7.79
C PHE A 335 4.25 -9.04 6.49
N VAL A 336 4.27 -10.37 6.58
CA VAL A 336 4.07 -11.29 5.46
C VAL A 336 2.84 -12.14 5.73
N ASP A 337 1.76 -11.91 5.00
CA ASP A 337 0.57 -12.76 5.05
C ASP A 337 0.77 -13.97 4.12
N LEU A 338 0.84 -15.16 4.71
CA LEU A 338 1.04 -16.43 4.01
C LEU A 338 -0.25 -17.17 3.72
N SER A 339 -1.41 -16.63 4.11
CA SER A 339 -2.71 -17.31 4.06
C SER A 339 -3.14 -17.75 2.66
N SER A 340 -2.66 -17.07 1.61
CA SER A 340 -2.97 -17.38 0.21
C SER A 340 -1.93 -18.28 -0.47
N LEU A 341 -0.81 -18.58 0.20
CA LEU A 341 0.28 -19.38 -0.38
C LEU A 341 0.10 -20.86 -0.05
N ARG A 342 0.30 -21.71 -1.05
CA ARG A 342 0.25 -23.18 -0.91
C ARG A 342 1.56 -23.83 -1.34
N ASP A 343 2.33 -23.18 -2.21
CA ASP A 343 3.62 -23.68 -2.69
C ASP A 343 4.76 -23.17 -1.80
N PRO A 344 5.47 -24.04 -1.07
CA PRO A 344 6.60 -23.68 -0.22
C PRO A 344 7.71 -22.90 -0.94
N SER A 345 7.88 -23.14 -2.26
CA SER A 345 8.88 -22.45 -3.08
C SER A 345 8.64 -20.95 -3.23
N LEU A 346 7.42 -20.47 -2.92
CA LEU A 346 7.04 -19.06 -3.00
C LEU A 346 7.35 -18.27 -1.71
N LEU A 347 7.71 -18.93 -0.61
CA LEU A 347 8.02 -18.26 0.66
C LEU A 347 9.15 -17.22 0.52
N PRO A 348 10.28 -17.52 -0.13
CA PRO A 348 11.34 -16.53 -0.35
C PRO A 348 10.84 -15.29 -1.12
N ILE A 349 9.98 -15.51 -2.12
CA ILE A 349 9.43 -14.44 -2.95
C ILE A 349 8.48 -13.56 -2.12
N ALA A 350 7.59 -14.16 -1.33
CA ALA A 350 6.66 -13.43 -0.48
C ALA A 350 7.38 -12.57 0.58
N ILE A 351 8.46 -13.10 1.16
CA ILE A 351 9.30 -12.34 2.09
C ILE A 351 10.00 -11.18 1.35
N ALA A 352 10.58 -11.44 0.16
CA ALA A 352 11.25 -10.41 -0.63
C ALA A 352 10.31 -9.25 -0.99
N GLU A 353 9.08 -9.56 -1.39
CA GLU A 353 8.04 -8.55 -1.65
C GLU A 353 7.72 -7.71 -0.40
N ALA A 354 7.56 -8.36 0.75
CA ALA A 354 7.21 -7.67 2.00
C ALA A 354 8.34 -6.76 2.49
N VAL A 355 9.60 -7.19 2.31
CA VAL A 355 10.81 -6.41 2.66
C VAL A 355 11.05 -5.27 1.67
N GLY A 356 10.23 -5.17 0.61
CA GLY A 356 10.35 -4.13 -0.42
C GLY A 356 11.61 -4.32 -1.29
N MET A 357 12.06 -5.58 -1.45
CA MET A 357 13.13 -5.89 -2.37
C MET A 357 12.59 -5.74 -3.80
N THR A 358 13.05 -4.70 -4.45
CA THR A 358 12.84 -4.50 -5.85
C THR A 358 14.06 -5.01 -6.59
N PHE A 359 14.84 -4.54 -7.19
CA PHE A 359 15.91 -5.05 -8.04
C PHE A 359 17.30 -4.88 -7.37
N ASP A 360 18.23 -5.85 -7.48
CA ASP A 360 19.61 -5.70 -7.00
C ASP A 360 20.71 -6.07 -8.02
N GLY A 361 20.35 -6.19 -9.30
CA GLY A 361 21.32 -6.33 -10.40
C GLY A 361 22.21 -7.59 -10.38
N LYS A 362 21.99 -8.55 -9.47
CA LYS A 362 22.81 -9.76 -9.40
C LYS A 362 22.31 -10.82 -10.40
N ALA A 363 23.04 -10.97 -11.49
CA ALA A 363 22.83 -12.07 -12.41
C ALA A 363 22.98 -13.42 -11.70
N GLY A 364 21.97 -14.27 -11.76
CA GLY A 364 22.03 -15.67 -11.29
C GLY A 364 21.96 -15.88 -9.78
N ALA A 365 21.82 -14.83 -8.94
CA ALA A 365 21.62 -15.02 -7.51
C ALA A 365 20.18 -15.44 -7.21
N ASP A 366 20.03 -16.53 -6.46
CA ASP A 366 18.73 -16.98 -5.96
C ASP A 366 18.09 -15.91 -5.06
N VAL A 367 16.75 -15.80 -5.12
CA VAL A 367 15.99 -14.90 -4.24
C VAL A 367 16.38 -15.06 -2.78
N ALA A 368 16.65 -16.30 -2.36
CA ALA A 368 17.10 -16.63 -1.02
C ALA A 368 18.44 -15.99 -0.66
N ASP A 369 19.42 -15.96 -1.57
CA ASP A 369 20.74 -15.33 -1.32
C ASP A 369 20.63 -13.82 -1.23
N ARG A 370 19.78 -13.21 -2.03
CA ARG A 370 19.48 -11.79 -1.99
C ARG A 370 18.81 -11.38 -0.67
N LEU A 371 17.83 -12.17 -0.21
CA LEU A 371 17.20 -11.98 1.09
C LEU A 371 18.22 -12.05 2.22
N ARG A 372 19.15 -13.02 2.16
CA ARG A 372 20.23 -13.14 3.15
C ARG A 372 21.08 -11.87 3.19
N GLY A 373 21.50 -11.35 2.04
CA GLY A 373 22.28 -10.11 1.95
C GLY A 373 21.54 -8.91 2.55
N ARG A 374 20.26 -8.77 2.25
CA ARG A 374 19.43 -7.64 2.73
C ARG A 374 19.16 -7.70 4.24
N LEU A 375 18.81 -8.87 4.75
CA LEU A 375 18.43 -9.07 6.16
C LEU A 375 19.62 -9.27 7.10
N ALA A 376 20.82 -9.59 6.57
CA ALA A 376 22.03 -9.66 7.35
C ALA A 376 22.63 -8.28 7.68
N ALA A 377 22.26 -7.24 6.93
CA ALA A 377 22.87 -5.92 7.03
C ALA A 377 22.46 -5.14 8.29
N ARG A 378 21.21 -5.27 8.75
CA ARG A 378 20.66 -4.51 9.87
C ARG A 378 19.64 -5.32 10.68
N PRO A 379 19.50 -5.06 11.99
CA PRO A 379 18.43 -5.65 12.79
C PRO A 379 17.05 -5.42 12.17
N SER A 380 16.36 -6.51 11.87
CA SER A 380 15.03 -6.51 11.22
C SER A 380 14.09 -7.44 11.95
N LEU A 381 12.80 -7.09 11.99
CA LEU A 381 11.72 -7.96 12.45
C LEU A 381 10.90 -8.43 11.24
N LEU A 382 10.74 -9.75 11.12
CA LEU A 382 9.92 -10.37 10.11
C LEU A 382 8.75 -11.08 10.78
N VAL A 383 7.53 -10.64 10.53
CA VAL A 383 6.29 -11.28 10.99
C VAL A 383 5.75 -12.17 9.88
N LEU A 384 5.72 -13.48 10.11
CA LEU A 384 5.21 -14.50 9.19
C LEU A 384 3.85 -14.99 9.71
N ASP A 385 2.77 -14.51 9.12
CA ASP A 385 1.40 -14.83 9.57
C ASP A 385 0.84 -16.04 8.79
N ASN A 386 0.18 -16.97 9.51
CA ASN A 386 -0.43 -18.20 8.98
C ASN A 386 0.58 -19.18 8.38
N PHE A 387 1.65 -19.48 9.10
CA PHE A 387 2.73 -20.34 8.64
C PHE A 387 2.33 -21.82 8.50
N GLU A 388 1.24 -22.25 9.15
CA GLU A 388 0.76 -23.65 9.12
C GLU A 388 0.54 -24.22 7.72
N GLN A 389 0.38 -23.36 6.72
CA GLN A 389 0.17 -23.76 5.33
C GLN A 389 1.48 -24.09 4.61
N LEU A 390 2.62 -23.70 5.17
CA LEU A 390 3.96 -23.79 4.60
C LEU A 390 4.97 -24.45 5.55
N LEU A 391 4.55 -25.37 6.41
CA LEU A 391 5.44 -26.02 7.40
C LEU A 391 6.67 -26.66 6.74
N GLU A 392 6.53 -27.21 5.54
CA GLU A 392 7.64 -27.76 4.75
C GLU A 392 8.73 -26.72 4.43
N ALA A 393 8.39 -25.43 4.39
CA ALA A 393 9.33 -24.34 4.19
C ALA A 393 10.07 -23.90 5.47
N GLY A 394 9.84 -24.56 6.62
CA GLY A 394 10.49 -24.21 7.89
C GLY A 394 12.01 -24.24 7.78
N GLY A 395 12.60 -25.18 7.03
CA GLY A 395 14.04 -25.26 6.78
C GLY A 395 14.63 -24.02 6.11
N PHE A 396 13.84 -23.32 5.27
CA PHE A 396 14.25 -22.04 4.68
C PHE A 396 14.35 -20.95 5.75
N VAL A 397 13.37 -20.83 6.65
CA VAL A 397 13.40 -19.85 7.76
C VAL A 397 14.60 -20.10 8.68
N GLU A 398 14.91 -21.36 8.98
CA GLU A 398 16.07 -21.71 9.78
C GLU A 398 17.39 -21.30 9.07
N SER A 399 17.52 -21.59 7.77
CA SER A 399 18.68 -21.21 6.96
C SER A 399 18.86 -19.69 6.91
N LEU A 400 17.75 -18.94 6.80
CA LEU A 400 17.73 -17.48 6.78
C LEU A 400 18.20 -16.90 8.13
N LEU A 401 17.71 -17.44 9.26
CA LEU A 401 18.13 -17.04 10.60
C LEU A 401 19.61 -17.36 10.88
N ARG A 402 20.11 -18.47 10.38
CA ARG A 402 21.57 -18.80 10.49
C ARG A 402 22.44 -17.84 9.71
N ALA A 403 22.00 -17.46 8.50
CA ALA A 403 22.75 -16.56 7.62
C ALA A 403 22.65 -15.09 8.05
N CYS A 404 21.57 -14.70 8.75
CA CYS A 404 21.31 -13.31 9.15
C CYS A 404 21.27 -13.18 10.68
N PRO A 405 22.41 -13.00 11.36
CA PRO A 405 22.45 -12.87 12.83
C PRO A 405 21.55 -11.78 13.42
N PRO A 406 21.35 -10.61 12.78
CA PRO A 406 20.52 -9.54 13.34
C PRO A 406 19.01 -9.72 13.05
N LEU A 407 18.60 -10.75 12.30
CA LEU A 407 17.21 -11.01 11.98
C LEU A 407 16.46 -11.64 13.16
N VAL A 408 15.27 -11.14 13.44
CA VAL A 408 14.30 -11.71 14.37
C VAL A 408 13.02 -12.07 13.59
N VAL A 409 12.47 -13.25 13.86
CA VAL A 409 11.23 -13.74 13.20
C VAL A 409 10.16 -13.97 14.25
N LEU A 410 8.98 -13.44 14.02
CA LEU A 410 7.76 -13.72 14.76
C LEU A 410 6.79 -14.44 13.81
N ALA A 411 6.55 -15.72 14.06
CA ALA A 411 5.59 -16.50 13.28
C ALA A 411 4.26 -16.65 14.02
N THR A 412 3.15 -16.74 13.29
CA THR A 412 1.89 -17.26 13.81
C THR A 412 1.58 -18.57 13.11
N SER A 413 1.18 -19.56 13.89
CA SER A 413 0.87 -20.89 13.35
C SER A 413 -0.09 -21.63 14.28
N ARG A 414 -0.74 -22.68 13.79
CA ARG A 414 -1.52 -23.62 14.61
C ARG A 414 -0.65 -24.69 15.25
N GLU A 415 0.46 -24.99 14.62
CA GLU A 415 1.45 -25.97 15.04
C GLU A 415 2.81 -25.32 15.19
N ALA A 416 3.69 -25.92 15.96
CA ALA A 416 5.08 -25.49 16.00
C ALA A 416 5.74 -25.74 14.63
N LEU A 417 6.69 -24.85 14.24
CA LEU A 417 7.46 -25.04 13.00
C LEU A 417 8.45 -26.23 13.12
N GLY A 418 8.70 -26.71 14.35
CA GLY A 418 9.56 -27.86 14.60
C GLY A 418 11.06 -27.58 14.46
N LEU A 419 11.48 -26.32 14.57
CA LEU A 419 12.85 -25.87 14.37
C LEU A 419 13.61 -25.80 15.71
N GLY A 420 14.86 -26.22 15.73
CA GLY A 420 15.66 -26.29 16.96
C GLY A 420 15.94 -24.95 17.65
N ILE A 421 15.76 -23.83 16.94
CA ILE A 421 15.95 -22.45 17.43
C ILE A 421 14.60 -21.76 17.77
N GLU A 422 13.50 -22.49 17.65
CA GLU A 422 12.15 -21.98 17.84
C GLU A 422 11.81 -21.84 19.33
N THR A 423 11.24 -20.70 19.70
CA THR A 423 10.58 -20.51 21.00
C THR A 423 9.09 -20.43 20.78
N VAL A 424 8.36 -21.41 21.28
CA VAL A 424 6.90 -21.45 21.10
C VAL A 424 6.23 -20.70 22.25
N PHE A 425 5.32 -19.80 21.91
CA PHE A 425 4.44 -19.10 22.84
C PHE A 425 2.98 -19.47 22.57
N ASP A 426 2.32 -20.06 23.53
CA ASP A 426 0.90 -20.41 23.49
C ASP A 426 0.08 -19.36 24.25
N PRO A 427 -0.54 -18.36 23.56
CA PRO A 427 -1.36 -17.38 24.26
C PRO A 427 -2.57 -18.05 24.91
N PRO A 428 -2.85 -17.76 26.19
CA PRO A 428 -4.05 -18.28 26.84
C PRO A 428 -5.31 -17.66 26.19
N PRO A 429 -6.49 -18.27 26.32
CA PRO A 429 -7.76 -17.61 26.05
C PRO A 429 -7.92 -16.35 26.92
N LEU A 430 -8.85 -15.45 26.53
CA LEU A 430 -9.19 -14.32 27.38
C LEU A 430 -9.75 -14.80 28.71
N ARG A 431 -9.29 -14.20 29.81
CA ARG A 431 -9.73 -14.56 31.14
C ARG A 431 -11.24 -14.32 31.26
N SER A 432 -11.97 -15.39 31.56
CA SER A 432 -13.42 -15.41 31.72
C SER A 432 -13.83 -15.46 33.22
N PRO A 433 -14.90 -14.77 33.63
CA PRO A 433 -15.45 -14.98 34.94
C PRO A 433 -15.98 -16.43 35.08
N PRO A 434 -16.07 -16.98 36.30
CA PRO A 434 -16.73 -18.25 36.51
C PRO A 434 -18.18 -18.26 35.98
N ALA A 435 -18.66 -19.38 35.49
CA ALA A 435 -20.04 -19.50 35.02
C ALA A 435 -21.04 -19.06 36.13
N GLY A 436 -22.00 -18.19 35.76
CA GLY A 436 -22.98 -17.65 36.69
C GLY A 436 -22.46 -16.63 37.69
N ALA A 437 -21.21 -16.12 37.53
CA ALA A 437 -20.65 -15.11 38.42
C ALA A 437 -21.41 -13.77 38.33
N ARG A 438 -21.55 -13.11 39.49
CA ARG A 438 -21.98 -11.73 39.55
C ARG A 438 -20.73 -10.84 39.48
N VAL A 439 -20.55 -10.16 38.38
CA VAL A 439 -19.46 -9.21 38.19
C VAL A 439 -20.01 -7.81 38.36
N LEU A 440 -19.38 -7.00 39.22
CA LEU A 440 -19.76 -5.59 39.40
C LEU A 440 -19.20 -4.74 38.24
N PRO A 441 -19.84 -3.62 37.84
CA PRO A 441 -19.37 -2.76 36.77
C PRO A 441 -17.92 -2.31 36.91
N GLY A 442 -17.43 -2.06 38.14
CA GLY A 442 -16.03 -1.69 38.40
C GLY A 442 -15.01 -2.83 38.24
N GLU A 443 -15.46 -4.09 38.14
CA GLU A 443 -14.62 -5.28 37.99
C GLU A 443 -14.49 -5.74 36.54
N LEU A 444 -15.19 -5.07 35.60
CA LEU A 444 -15.23 -5.45 34.18
C LEU A 444 -13.81 -5.56 33.58
N GLY A 445 -12.92 -4.63 33.89
CA GLY A 445 -11.53 -4.63 33.45
C GLY A 445 -10.71 -5.85 33.93
N SER A 446 -11.15 -6.54 34.98
CA SER A 446 -10.52 -7.80 35.46
C SER A 446 -10.89 -9.02 34.62
N TRP A 447 -11.91 -8.91 33.77
CA TRP A 447 -12.47 -10.00 32.97
C TRP A 447 -12.51 -9.66 31.48
N PRO A 448 -11.36 -9.74 30.77
CA PRO A 448 -11.27 -9.36 29.36
C PRO A 448 -12.29 -10.03 28.44
N ALA A 449 -12.68 -11.28 28.71
CA ALA A 449 -13.72 -11.95 27.92
C ALA A 449 -15.08 -11.27 28.06
N LEU A 450 -15.44 -10.83 29.28
CA LEU A 450 -16.69 -10.13 29.54
C LEU A 450 -16.66 -8.69 29.01
N ASP A 451 -15.52 -8.03 29.05
CA ASP A 451 -15.33 -6.71 28.42
C ASP A 451 -15.49 -6.79 26.90
N LEU A 452 -14.85 -7.78 26.26
CA LEU A 452 -14.96 -7.99 24.81
C LEU A 452 -16.40 -8.26 24.37
N ILE A 453 -17.09 -9.21 25.04
CA ILE A 453 -18.48 -9.56 24.67
C ILE A 453 -19.41 -8.37 24.88
N THR A 454 -19.19 -7.57 25.92
CA THR A 454 -20.00 -6.37 26.21
C THR A 454 -19.80 -5.29 25.15
N ARG A 455 -18.57 -4.98 24.76
CA ARG A 455 -18.27 -4.01 23.69
C ARG A 455 -18.85 -4.43 22.34
N ARG A 456 -18.76 -5.71 22.01
CA ARG A 456 -19.30 -6.26 20.77
C ARG A 456 -20.83 -6.32 20.78
N ALA A 457 -21.42 -6.60 21.93
CA ALA A 457 -22.86 -6.55 22.12
C ALA A 457 -23.43 -5.13 21.93
N LEU A 458 -22.77 -4.11 22.49
CA LEU A 458 -23.12 -2.70 22.30
C LEU A 458 -22.99 -2.27 20.84
N ALA A 459 -21.97 -2.75 20.12
CA ALA A 459 -21.81 -2.48 18.69
C ALA A 459 -22.90 -3.13 17.84
N ALA A 460 -23.40 -4.31 18.22
CA ALA A 460 -24.46 -5.03 17.53
C ALA A 460 -25.87 -4.54 17.91
N ASN A 461 -26.05 -4.11 19.15
CA ASN A 461 -27.28 -3.61 19.70
C ASN A 461 -27.01 -2.40 20.62
N PRO A 462 -27.14 -1.17 20.12
CA PRO A 462 -26.89 0.03 20.90
C PRO A 462 -27.74 0.17 22.19
N GLY A 463 -28.84 -0.59 22.28
CA GLY A 463 -29.70 -0.65 23.48
C GLY A 463 -29.25 -1.70 24.49
N PHE A 464 -28.19 -2.46 24.24
CA PHE A 464 -27.68 -3.45 25.17
C PHE A 464 -26.96 -2.79 26.34
N GLU A 465 -27.35 -3.16 27.56
CA GLU A 465 -26.68 -2.74 28.78
C GLU A 465 -26.34 -3.97 29.62
N LEU A 466 -25.07 -4.08 30.01
CA LEU A 466 -24.67 -5.12 30.97
C LEU A 466 -25.21 -4.72 32.35
N SER A 467 -26.13 -5.56 32.88
CA SER A 467 -26.86 -5.28 34.11
C SER A 467 -26.84 -6.51 35.04
N GLU A 468 -27.29 -6.33 36.27
CA GLU A 468 -27.45 -7.47 37.23
C GLU A 468 -28.35 -8.58 36.68
N ARG A 469 -29.24 -8.29 35.74
CA ARG A 469 -30.17 -9.26 35.16
C ARG A 469 -29.48 -10.23 34.18
N ASN A 470 -28.50 -9.73 33.37
CA ASN A 470 -27.88 -10.48 32.29
C ASN A 470 -26.38 -10.78 32.50
N VAL A 471 -25.74 -10.17 33.51
CA VAL A 471 -24.29 -10.37 33.76
C VAL A 471 -23.95 -11.83 34.07
N ARG A 472 -24.85 -12.56 34.70
CA ARG A 472 -24.66 -14.00 35.01
C ARG A 472 -24.64 -14.86 33.74
N ASP A 473 -25.54 -14.56 32.82
CA ASP A 473 -25.66 -15.27 31.55
C ASP A 473 -24.49 -14.93 30.62
N CYS A 474 -24.10 -13.64 30.57
CA CYS A 474 -22.89 -13.21 29.89
C CYS A 474 -21.61 -13.85 30.45
N SER A 475 -21.52 -13.98 31.80
CA SER A 475 -20.41 -14.70 32.44
C SER A 475 -20.41 -16.18 32.09
N THR A 476 -21.59 -16.81 32.04
CA THR A 476 -21.74 -18.20 31.62
C THR A 476 -21.34 -18.37 30.15
N LEU A 477 -21.76 -17.47 29.25
CA LEU A 477 -21.33 -17.48 27.85
C LEU A 477 -19.82 -17.37 27.73
N CYS A 478 -19.18 -16.43 28.44
CA CYS A 478 -17.73 -16.33 28.44
C CYS A 478 -17.01 -17.60 28.85
N ALA A 479 -17.49 -18.26 29.87
CA ALA A 479 -16.95 -19.55 30.37
C ALA A 479 -17.19 -20.70 29.37
N ARG A 480 -18.41 -20.79 28.79
CA ARG A 480 -18.78 -21.84 27.81
C ARG A 480 -18.06 -21.69 26.47
N LEU A 481 -17.70 -20.47 26.12
CA LEU A 481 -16.95 -20.11 24.89
C LEU A 481 -15.42 -20.12 25.11
N ASP A 482 -14.97 -20.66 26.27
CA ASP A 482 -13.56 -20.78 26.66
C ASP A 482 -12.77 -19.47 26.52
N GLY A 483 -13.43 -18.31 26.59
CA GLY A 483 -12.78 -17.00 26.37
C GLY A 483 -12.15 -16.81 25.00
N LEU A 484 -12.60 -17.56 23.99
CA LEU A 484 -12.10 -17.43 22.61
C LEU A 484 -12.64 -16.15 21.95
N PRO A 485 -11.79 -15.19 21.56
CA PRO A 485 -12.23 -13.89 21.05
C PRO A 485 -13.26 -13.98 19.92
N LEU A 486 -12.99 -14.77 18.89
CA LEU A 486 -13.92 -14.92 17.76
C LEU A 486 -15.26 -15.54 18.16
N ALA A 487 -15.24 -16.52 19.08
CA ALA A 487 -16.46 -17.13 19.58
C ALA A 487 -17.32 -16.13 20.37
N LEU A 488 -16.68 -15.30 21.18
CA LEU A 488 -17.34 -14.21 21.93
C LEU A 488 -17.93 -13.15 20.99
N GLU A 489 -17.23 -12.77 19.94
CA GLU A 489 -17.74 -11.82 18.93
C GLU A 489 -18.94 -12.38 18.16
N LEU A 490 -18.90 -13.65 17.76
CA LEU A 490 -20.02 -14.32 17.10
C LEU A 490 -21.26 -14.44 18.02
N ALA A 491 -21.05 -14.73 19.30
CA ALA A 491 -22.14 -14.77 20.29
C ALA A 491 -22.73 -13.37 20.52
N ALA A 492 -21.89 -12.36 20.73
CA ALA A 492 -22.31 -10.98 20.95
C ALA A 492 -23.13 -10.40 19.80
N SER A 493 -22.83 -10.77 18.56
CA SER A 493 -23.58 -10.33 17.37
C SER A 493 -25.04 -10.79 17.35
N ARG A 494 -25.40 -11.74 18.22
CA ARG A 494 -26.77 -12.27 18.34
C ARG A 494 -27.61 -11.57 19.40
N PHE A 495 -27.03 -10.70 20.22
CA PHE A 495 -27.76 -9.98 21.28
C PHE A 495 -28.78 -8.94 20.74
N GLY A 496 -28.78 -8.69 19.44
CA GLY A 496 -29.86 -7.94 18.79
C GLY A 496 -31.14 -8.76 18.52
N ALA A 497 -31.02 -10.09 18.59
CA ALA A 497 -32.14 -11.00 18.29
C ALA A 497 -32.50 -11.97 19.42
N LEU A 498 -31.58 -12.23 20.37
CA LEU A 498 -31.73 -13.19 21.45
C LEU A 498 -31.17 -12.62 22.75
N GLU A 499 -31.83 -12.90 23.87
CA GLU A 499 -31.29 -12.56 25.19
C GLU A 499 -30.12 -13.51 25.54
N PRO A 500 -29.13 -13.04 26.35
CA PRO A 500 -27.98 -13.85 26.75
C PRO A 500 -28.34 -15.22 27.34
N GLY A 501 -29.39 -15.29 28.14
CA GLY A 501 -29.87 -16.52 28.73
C GLY A 501 -30.38 -17.56 27.71
N GLU A 502 -31.13 -17.11 26.71
CA GLU A 502 -31.59 -17.98 25.61
C GLU A 502 -30.42 -18.50 24.77
N LEU A 503 -29.37 -17.69 24.66
CA LEU A 503 -28.16 -18.09 23.96
C LEU A 503 -27.41 -19.20 24.69
N VAL A 504 -27.31 -19.11 26.02
CA VAL A 504 -26.71 -20.14 26.87
C VAL A 504 -27.45 -21.49 26.68
N GLU A 505 -28.79 -21.51 26.79
CA GLU A 505 -29.56 -22.72 26.62
C GLU A 505 -29.40 -23.42 25.28
N ARG A 506 -29.32 -22.62 24.20
CA ARG A 506 -29.14 -23.12 22.84
C ARG A 506 -27.73 -23.67 22.60
N LEU A 507 -26.71 -22.98 23.16
CA LEU A 507 -25.32 -23.40 23.07
C LEU A 507 -25.06 -24.72 23.82
N ASP A 508 -25.61 -24.85 25.03
CA ASP A 508 -25.47 -26.07 25.84
C ASP A 508 -26.01 -27.30 25.11
N ARG A 509 -27.22 -27.22 24.52
CA ARG A 509 -27.80 -28.32 23.72
C ARG A 509 -26.91 -28.79 22.58
N LYS A 510 -26.15 -27.85 21.95
CA LYS A 510 -25.32 -28.16 20.79
C LYS A 510 -23.93 -28.68 21.17
N LEU A 511 -23.34 -28.15 22.23
CA LEU A 511 -22.08 -28.67 22.78
C LEU A 511 -22.22 -30.10 23.27
N ASP A 512 -23.35 -30.44 23.91
CA ASP A 512 -23.66 -31.79 24.35
C ASP A 512 -23.77 -32.77 23.17
N LEU A 513 -24.39 -32.38 22.06
CA LEU A 513 -24.51 -33.19 20.84
C LEU A 513 -23.15 -33.43 20.15
N LEU A 514 -22.21 -32.49 20.22
CA LEU A 514 -20.87 -32.62 19.65
C LEU A 514 -19.93 -33.44 20.55
N ALA A 515 -20.08 -33.33 21.86
CA ALA A 515 -19.34 -34.16 22.84
C ALA A 515 -19.61 -35.65 22.64
N ALA A 516 -20.82 -35.99 22.19
CA ALA A 516 -21.22 -37.38 21.92
C ALA A 516 -20.64 -37.96 20.61
N ARG A 517 -20.15 -37.14 19.68
CA ARG A 517 -19.72 -37.55 18.33
C ARG A 517 -18.20 -37.58 18.09
N GLU A 518 -17.37 -36.81 18.80
CA GLU A 518 -15.93 -36.70 18.54
C GLU A 518 -15.06 -36.78 19.81
N ALA A 519 -14.53 -37.95 20.14
CA ALA A 519 -13.69 -38.16 21.34
C ALA A 519 -12.19 -37.83 21.19
N VAL A 520 -11.71 -37.37 20.03
CA VAL A 520 -10.27 -37.37 19.68
C VAL A 520 -9.61 -35.98 19.50
N ARG A 521 -10.36 -34.86 19.52
CA ARG A 521 -9.78 -33.51 19.32
C ARG A 521 -9.74 -32.66 20.60
N PRO A 522 -8.75 -31.73 20.75
CA PRO A 522 -8.68 -30.81 21.89
C PRO A 522 -9.97 -29.98 22.07
N ASP A 523 -10.41 -29.79 23.32
CA ASP A 523 -11.69 -29.13 23.66
C ASP A 523 -11.93 -27.76 23.01
N ARG A 524 -10.91 -26.96 22.88
CA ARG A 524 -10.99 -25.59 22.29
C ARG A 524 -11.32 -25.56 20.80
N HIS A 525 -10.84 -26.51 20.02
CA HIS A 525 -11.22 -26.66 18.61
C HIS A 525 -12.69 -27.00 18.44
N ARG A 526 -13.21 -27.81 19.38
CA ARG A 526 -14.63 -28.19 19.42
C ARG A 526 -15.50 -26.96 19.70
N THR A 527 -15.13 -26.15 20.68
CA THR A 527 -15.90 -24.94 21.06
C THR A 527 -16.03 -23.95 19.91
N LEU A 528 -14.94 -23.57 19.25
CA LEU A 528 -14.99 -22.64 18.12
C LEU A 528 -15.77 -23.22 16.93
N ARG A 529 -15.52 -24.49 16.58
CA ARG A 529 -16.23 -25.18 15.50
C ARG A 529 -17.71 -25.25 15.79
N ALA A 530 -18.09 -25.57 17.03
CA ALA A 530 -19.48 -25.64 17.48
C ALA A 530 -20.20 -24.30 17.32
N VAL A 531 -19.52 -23.18 17.67
CA VAL A 531 -20.09 -21.84 17.55
C VAL A 531 -20.24 -21.44 16.10
N ILE A 532 -19.27 -21.77 15.25
CA ILE A 532 -19.35 -21.49 13.81
C ILE A 532 -20.46 -22.33 13.17
N ASP A 533 -20.51 -23.63 13.44
CA ASP A 533 -21.58 -24.53 12.99
C ASP A 533 -22.96 -24.02 13.44
N TRP A 534 -23.07 -23.62 14.71
CA TRP A 534 -24.31 -23.05 15.23
C TRP A 534 -24.71 -21.76 14.56
N SER A 535 -23.75 -20.84 14.37
CA SER A 535 -23.97 -19.57 13.68
C SER A 535 -24.38 -19.79 12.22
N HIS A 536 -23.80 -20.80 11.57
CA HIS A 536 -24.14 -21.20 10.21
C HIS A 536 -25.54 -21.85 10.14
N ASP A 537 -25.92 -22.72 11.11
CA ASP A 537 -27.23 -23.34 11.12
C ASP A 537 -28.40 -22.38 11.40
N LEU A 538 -28.10 -21.20 12.00
CA LEU A 538 -29.07 -20.13 12.17
C LEU A 538 -29.29 -19.31 10.90
N LEU A 539 -28.51 -19.56 9.86
CA LEU A 539 -28.70 -18.94 8.57
C LEU A 539 -29.87 -19.59 7.81
N SER A 540 -30.61 -18.82 7.02
CA SER A 540 -31.50 -19.37 6.01
C SER A 540 -30.71 -20.26 5.03
N ARG A 541 -31.37 -21.18 4.35
CA ARG A 541 -30.73 -22.04 3.34
C ARG A 541 -29.94 -21.24 2.28
N ARG A 542 -30.51 -20.12 1.84
CA ARG A 542 -29.87 -19.23 0.87
C ARG A 542 -28.62 -18.56 1.43
N GLU A 543 -28.66 -18.08 2.66
CA GLU A 543 -27.50 -17.49 3.33
C GLU A 543 -26.40 -18.54 3.57
N GLN A 544 -26.77 -19.78 3.92
CA GLN A 544 -25.82 -20.90 4.07
C GLN A 544 -25.13 -21.22 2.73
N GLU A 545 -25.91 -21.26 1.67
CA GLU A 545 -25.40 -21.46 0.32
C GLU A 545 -24.43 -20.33 -0.07
N LEU A 546 -24.86 -19.07 0.06
CA LEU A 546 -24.03 -17.90 -0.22
C LEU A 546 -22.76 -17.91 0.60
N PHE A 547 -22.83 -18.17 1.90
CA PHE A 547 -21.67 -18.25 2.78
C PHE A 547 -20.65 -19.26 2.26
N SER A 548 -21.10 -20.44 1.85
CA SER A 548 -20.24 -21.50 1.31
C SER A 548 -19.61 -21.11 -0.02
N LEU A 549 -20.39 -20.55 -0.95
CA LEU A 549 -19.92 -20.15 -2.27
C LEU A 549 -18.92 -18.98 -2.22
N LEU A 550 -19.09 -18.04 -1.29
CA LEU A 550 -18.14 -16.96 -1.05
C LEU A 550 -16.75 -17.46 -0.58
N GLY A 551 -16.65 -18.71 -0.16
CA GLY A 551 -15.39 -19.38 0.14
C GLY A 551 -14.43 -19.49 -1.06
N VAL A 552 -14.91 -19.26 -2.29
CA VAL A 552 -14.07 -19.23 -3.50
C VAL A 552 -13.06 -18.08 -3.50
N PHE A 553 -13.32 -16.99 -2.76
CA PHE A 553 -12.42 -15.85 -2.66
C PHE A 553 -11.31 -16.10 -1.63
N PRO A 554 -10.04 -15.97 -2.03
CA PRO A 554 -8.90 -16.24 -1.14
C PRO A 554 -8.69 -15.18 -0.03
N GLU A 555 -9.10 -13.92 -0.29
CA GLU A 555 -8.97 -12.82 0.68
C GLU A 555 -10.18 -11.90 0.59
N SER A 556 -10.03 -10.74 -0.04
CA SER A 556 -11.10 -9.75 -0.17
C SER A 556 -11.59 -9.65 -1.61
N PHE A 557 -12.84 -9.23 -1.77
CA PHE A 557 -13.51 -9.07 -3.06
C PHE A 557 -14.46 -7.87 -3.01
N ASP A 558 -14.87 -7.37 -4.15
CA ASP A 558 -15.94 -6.39 -4.27
C ASP A 558 -17.28 -7.02 -4.66
N LEU A 559 -18.34 -6.24 -4.66
CA LEU A 559 -19.67 -6.71 -5.00
C LEU A 559 -19.77 -7.18 -6.46
N ASP A 560 -19.14 -6.43 -7.38
CA ASP A 560 -19.19 -6.74 -8.81
C ASP A 560 -18.58 -8.12 -9.10
N ALA A 561 -17.47 -8.47 -8.42
CA ALA A 561 -16.86 -9.79 -8.52
C ALA A 561 -17.77 -10.87 -7.94
N ALA A 562 -18.39 -10.63 -6.78
CA ALA A 562 -19.33 -11.58 -6.20
C ALA A 562 -20.53 -11.84 -7.11
N GLU A 563 -21.13 -10.80 -7.69
CA GLU A 563 -22.24 -10.91 -8.64
C GLU A 563 -21.84 -11.63 -9.92
N ALA A 564 -20.68 -11.29 -10.49
CA ALA A 564 -20.21 -11.92 -11.72
C ALA A 564 -19.90 -13.42 -11.57
N ILE A 565 -19.38 -13.82 -10.42
CA ILE A 565 -18.95 -15.20 -10.17
C ILE A 565 -20.10 -16.06 -9.64
N LEU A 566 -20.88 -15.53 -8.71
CA LEU A 566 -21.92 -16.28 -7.99
C LEU A 566 -23.33 -16.09 -8.57
N GLY A 567 -23.62 -14.93 -9.21
CA GLY A 567 -24.95 -14.55 -9.68
C GLY A 567 -25.67 -15.65 -10.47
N PRO A 568 -25.06 -16.26 -11.51
CA PRO A 568 -25.72 -17.31 -12.30
C PRO A 568 -26.05 -18.60 -11.52
N GLY A 569 -25.43 -18.78 -10.33
CA GLY A 569 -25.66 -19.98 -9.49
C GLY A 569 -26.75 -19.78 -8.44
N ILE A 570 -26.99 -18.55 -7.98
CA ILE A 570 -27.94 -18.22 -6.92
C ILE A 570 -29.29 -17.79 -7.49
N GLU A 571 -29.32 -17.11 -8.66
CA GLU A 571 -30.53 -16.62 -9.30
C GLU A 571 -31.35 -17.70 -10.00
N GLY A 572 -30.82 -18.89 -10.20
CA GLY A 572 -31.35 -19.93 -11.09
C GLY A 572 -32.58 -20.72 -10.62
N ARG A 573 -33.24 -20.41 -9.49
CA ARG A 573 -34.48 -21.09 -9.06
C ARG A 573 -35.44 -20.17 -8.31
N GLY A 574 -36.23 -19.42 -9.05
CA GLY A 574 -37.41 -18.71 -8.56
C GLY A 574 -37.39 -17.21 -8.70
N GLU A 575 -38.30 -16.67 -9.50
CA GLU A 575 -38.62 -15.25 -9.57
C GLU A 575 -38.96 -14.75 -8.15
N GLY A 576 -38.16 -13.81 -7.59
CA GLY A 576 -38.48 -13.09 -6.36
C GLY A 576 -37.56 -13.27 -5.15
N GLY A 577 -36.35 -13.77 -5.29
CA GLY A 577 -35.40 -13.78 -4.17
C GLY A 577 -34.72 -12.40 -3.95
N PRO A 578 -34.31 -12.06 -2.69
CA PRO A 578 -33.62 -10.81 -2.40
C PRO A 578 -32.32 -10.70 -3.19
N PRO A 579 -31.88 -9.47 -3.57
CA PRO A 579 -30.60 -9.22 -4.21
C PRO A 579 -29.40 -9.83 -3.44
N LEU A 580 -28.30 -10.11 -4.13
CA LEU A 580 -27.07 -10.64 -3.51
C LEU A 580 -26.58 -9.75 -2.37
N LEU A 581 -26.63 -8.44 -2.56
CA LEU A 581 -26.24 -7.43 -1.57
C LEU A 581 -27.03 -7.60 -0.25
N ASP A 582 -28.33 -7.86 -0.29
CA ASP A 582 -29.16 -8.05 0.91
C ASP A 582 -28.73 -9.29 1.69
N SER A 583 -28.44 -10.39 0.97
CA SER A 583 -27.91 -11.62 1.59
C SER A 583 -26.52 -11.43 2.19
N MET A 584 -25.65 -10.65 1.52
CA MET A 584 -24.34 -10.28 2.06
C MET A 584 -24.48 -9.35 3.27
N THR A 585 -25.40 -8.40 3.24
CA THR A 585 -25.70 -7.50 4.37
C THR A 585 -26.21 -8.31 5.57
N ALA A 586 -27.04 -9.33 5.35
CA ALA A 586 -27.46 -10.25 6.42
C ALA A 586 -26.28 -11.05 7.02
N LEU A 587 -25.31 -11.48 6.21
CA LEU A 587 -24.09 -12.12 6.71
C LEU A 587 -23.20 -11.13 7.51
N ILE A 588 -23.14 -9.87 7.09
CA ILE A 588 -22.40 -8.82 7.80
C ILE A 588 -23.05 -8.53 9.16
N SER A 589 -24.37 -8.34 9.21
CA SER A 589 -25.09 -8.10 10.47
C SER A 589 -24.94 -9.24 11.47
N LYS A 590 -24.72 -10.47 10.98
CA LYS A 590 -24.47 -11.67 11.78
C LYS A 590 -22.99 -11.90 12.09
N SER A 591 -22.11 -10.93 11.82
CA SER A 591 -20.63 -10.98 11.99
C SER A 591 -19.93 -12.14 11.28
N LEU A 592 -20.55 -12.71 10.26
CA LEU A 592 -20.00 -13.82 9.48
C LEU A 592 -19.21 -13.33 8.27
N LEU A 593 -19.51 -12.14 7.76
CA LEU A 593 -18.77 -11.44 6.72
C LEU A 593 -18.40 -10.06 7.25
N ARG A 594 -17.27 -9.51 6.83
CA ARG A 594 -16.85 -8.16 7.19
C ARG A 594 -16.68 -7.31 5.95
N ARG A 595 -16.85 -6.00 6.10
CA ARG A 595 -16.57 -5.00 5.06
C ARG A 595 -15.49 -4.04 5.53
N ARG A 596 -14.71 -3.52 4.59
CA ARG A 596 -13.77 -2.42 4.81
C ARG A 596 -13.80 -1.49 3.61
N SER A 597 -13.48 -0.23 3.82
CA SER A 597 -13.20 0.68 2.72
C SER A 597 -11.71 0.59 2.40
N GLU A 598 -11.37 0.26 1.17
CA GLU A 598 -9.98 0.16 0.72
C GLU A 598 -9.84 0.89 -0.61
N ALA A 599 -9.00 1.92 -0.63
CA ALA A 599 -8.77 2.76 -1.80
C ALA A 599 -10.07 3.36 -2.40
N GLY A 600 -11.02 3.76 -1.55
CA GLY A 600 -12.30 4.36 -1.95
C GLY A 600 -13.33 3.34 -2.48
N ARG A 601 -13.10 2.04 -2.32
CA ARG A 601 -14.03 0.96 -2.69
C ARG A 601 -14.40 0.12 -1.48
N THR A 602 -15.64 -0.34 -1.43
CA THR A 602 -16.09 -1.30 -0.42
C THR A 602 -15.56 -2.68 -0.76
N ARG A 603 -14.80 -3.28 0.17
CA ARG A 603 -14.28 -4.64 0.05
C ARG A 603 -14.90 -5.52 1.12
N TYR A 604 -15.26 -6.73 0.75
CA TYR A 604 -15.81 -7.76 1.62
C TYR A 604 -14.76 -8.84 1.87
N PHE A 605 -14.73 -9.38 3.08
CA PHE A 605 -13.78 -10.44 3.44
C PHE A 605 -14.28 -11.25 4.63
N PHE A 606 -13.86 -12.49 4.70
CA PHE A 606 -14.07 -13.33 5.87
C PHE A 606 -12.95 -13.16 6.91
N PRO A 607 -13.27 -13.13 8.22
CA PRO A 607 -12.31 -13.53 9.23
C PRO A 607 -11.73 -14.92 8.91
N GLU A 608 -10.46 -15.15 9.22
CA GLU A 608 -9.73 -16.34 8.77
C GLU A 608 -10.44 -17.68 9.08
N ALA A 609 -10.81 -17.89 10.35
CA ALA A 609 -11.49 -19.13 10.74
C ALA A 609 -12.84 -19.34 10.03
N LEU A 610 -13.54 -18.24 9.68
CA LEU A 610 -14.78 -18.30 8.91
C LEU A 610 -14.52 -18.56 7.42
N ARG A 611 -13.41 -18.01 6.88
CA ARG A 611 -12.97 -18.29 5.50
C ARG A 611 -12.66 -19.77 5.32
N GLU A 612 -11.89 -20.36 6.24
CA GLU A 612 -11.57 -21.79 6.22
C GLU A 612 -12.81 -22.65 6.33
N TYR A 613 -13.74 -22.25 7.20
CA TYR A 613 -15.00 -22.94 7.33
C TYR A 613 -15.82 -22.87 6.02
N ALA A 614 -15.91 -21.69 5.39
CA ALA A 614 -16.56 -21.51 4.10
C ALA A 614 -15.88 -22.34 3.01
N GLN A 615 -14.54 -22.34 2.96
CA GLN A 615 -13.77 -23.17 2.04
C GLN A 615 -14.01 -24.66 2.25
N SER A 616 -14.02 -25.14 3.52
CA SER A 616 -14.31 -26.53 3.81
C SER A 616 -15.73 -26.95 3.42
N ARG A 617 -16.70 -26.02 3.45
CA ARG A 617 -18.06 -26.25 2.95
C ARG A 617 -18.08 -26.29 1.43
N LEU A 618 -17.32 -25.40 0.78
CA LEU A 618 -17.20 -25.37 -0.68
C LEU A 618 -16.49 -26.63 -1.22
N GLU A 619 -15.51 -27.20 -0.49
CA GLU A 619 -14.85 -28.45 -0.88
C GLU A 619 -15.81 -29.61 -1.11
N GLY A 620 -16.92 -29.65 -0.37
CA GLY A 620 -17.99 -30.64 -0.54
C GLY A 620 -19.06 -30.26 -1.57
N ASP A 621 -18.98 -29.07 -2.18
CA ASP A 621 -19.97 -28.60 -3.14
C ASP A 621 -19.60 -29.05 -4.56
N PRO A 622 -20.51 -29.72 -5.29
CA PRO A 622 -20.25 -30.17 -6.67
C PRO A 622 -19.94 -29.02 -7.65
N ARG A 623 -20.33 -27.79 -7.32
CA ARG A 623 -20.07 -26.58 -8.13
C ARG A 623 -18.68 -26.00 -7.91
N ARG A 624 -17.88 -26.53 -6.98
CA ARG A 624 -16.58 -25.98 -6.60
C ARG A 624 -15.69 -25.70 -7.82
N VAL A 625 -15.46 -26.74 -8.64
CA VAL A 625 -14.55 -26.63 -9.81
C VAL A 625 -15.05 -25.57 -10.81
N GLU A 626 -16.36 -25.51 -11.03
CA GLU A 626 -16.97 -24.51 -11.90
C GLU A 626 -16.80 -23.09 -11.32
N LEU A 627 -16.98 -22.91 -10.03
CA LEU A 627 -16.83 -21.62 -9.36
C LEU A 627 -15.37 -21.15 -9.35
N GLU A 628 -14.42 -22.05 -9.07
CA GLU A 628 -13.00 -21.74 -9.14
C GLU A 628 -12.61 -21.31 -10.57
N MET A 629 -13.15 -21.97 -11.60
CA MET A 629 -12.93 -21.58 -12.98
C MET A 629 -13.61 -20.25 -13.33
N ARG A 630 -14.85 -20.00 -12.88
CA ARG A 630 -15.52 -18.70 -13.07
C ARG A 630 -14.73 -17.58 -12.39
N HIS A 631 -14.25 -17.81 -11.17
CA HIS A 631 -13.37 -16.88 -10.46
C HIS A 631 -12.13 -16.58 -11.31
N ALA A 632 -11.42 -17.59 -11.77
CA ALA A 632 -10.21 -17.44 -12.55
C ALA A 632 -10.46 -16.67 -13.87
N LEU A 633 -11.55 -17.00 -14.56
CA LEU A 633 -11.93 -16.33 -15.82
C LEU A 633 -12.38 -14.86 -15.59
N HIS A 634 -13.05 -14.57 -14.47
CA HIS A 634 -13.42 -13.20 -14.10
C HIS A 634 -12.16 -12.33 -13.91
N TYR A 635 -11.18 -12.82 -13.16
CA TYR A 635 -9.95 -12.08 -12.93
C TYR A 635 -9.05 -12.02 -14.16
N LEU A 636 -9.06 -13.03 -15.04
CA LEU A 636 -8.42 -12.93 -16.36
C LEU A 636 -9.08 -11.83 -17.21
N LYS A 637 -10.42 -11.76 -17.23
CA LYS A 637 -11.16 -10.69 -17.92
C LYS A 637 -10.81 -9.30 -17.37
N LEU A 638 -10.69 -9.16 -16.05
CA LEU A 638 -10.27 -7.92 -15.40
C LEU A 638 -8.84 -7.54 -15.79
N ALA A 639 -7.89 -8.49 -15.74
CA ALA A 639 -6.51 -8.26 -16.15
C ALA A 639 -6.42 -7.81 -17.61
N ARG A 640 -7.14 -8.49 -18.51
CA ARG A 640 -7.23 -8.13 -19.94
C ARG A 640 -7.79 -6.73 -20.17
N ALA A 641 -8.83 -6.35 -19.44
CA ALA A 641 -9.43 -5.02 -19.55
C ALA A 641 -8.50 -3.92 -19.03
N LYS A 642 -7.70 -4.21 -17.97
CA LYS A 642 -6.84 -3.21 -17.33
C LYS A 642 -5.40 -3.18 -17.86
N ALA A 643 -4.92 -4.20 -18.55
CA ALA A 643 -3.57 -4.22 -19.11
C ALA A 643 -3.27 -3.03 -20.05
N PRO A 644 -4.16 -2.61 -20.98
CA PRO A 644 -3.92 -1.42 -21.81
C PRO A 644 -3.88 -0.11 -21.00
N GLU A 645 -4.59 -0.05 -19.86
CA GLU A 645 -4.64 1.13 -19.01
C GLU A 645 -3.39 1.31 -18.12
N LEU A 646 -2.48 0.32 -18.09
CA LEU A 646 -1.21 0.40 -17.37
C LEU A 646 -0.22 1.40 -18.00
N SER A 647 -0.54 1.92 -19.17
CA SER A 647 0.14 3.03 -19.84
C SER A 647 -0.89 4.14 -20.09
N GLY A 648 -0.45 5.40 -20.09
CA GLY A 648 -1.29 6.56 -20.34
C GLY A 648 -2.02 7.10 -19.12
N ARG A 649 -3.06 7.93 -19.35
CA ARG A 649 -3.72 8.75 -18.31
C ARG A 649 -4.33 7.97 -17.16
N SER A 650 -4.79 6.75 -17.40
CA SER A 650 -5.49 5.90 -16.41
C SER A 650 -4.54 5.01 -15.60
N GLN A 651 -3.21 5.08 -15.86
CA GLN A 651 -2.25 4.14 -15.30
C GLN A 651 -2.29 4.06 -13.76
N LYS A 652 -2.39 5.19 -13.04
CA LYS A 652 -2.43 5.22 -11.57
C LYS A 652 -3.61 4.42 -11.02
N GLU A 653 -4.78 4.61 -11.62
CA GLU A 653 -5.98 3.90 -11.20
C GLU A 653 -5.90 2.41 -11.55
N ALA A 654 -5.37 2.06 -12.73
CA ALA A 654 -5.17 0.68 -13.13
C ALA A 654 -4.21 -0.04 -12.17
N PHE A 655 -3.05 0.56 -11.83
CA PHE A 655 -2.11 0.01 -10.85
C PHE A 655 -2.75 -0.16 -9.46
N ARG A 656 -3.56 0.82 -9.03
CA ARG A 656 -4.26 0.75 -7.76
C ARG A 656 -5.27 -0.40 -7.74
N LEU A 657 -6.09 -0.54 -8.76
CA LEU A 657 -7.12 -1.59 -8.88
C LEU A 657 -6.50 -2.99 -8.95
N LEU A 658 -5.51 -3.19 -9.83
CA LEU A 658 -4.83 -4.49 -9.92
C LEU A 658 -4.11 -4.86 -8.61
N GLY A 659 -3.60 -3.87 -7.89
CA GLY A 659 -2.97 -4.07 -6.59
C GLY A 659 -3.91 -4.60 -5.52
N LEU A 660 -5.21 -4.24 -5.56
CA LEU A 660 -6.24 -4.76 -4.65
C LEU A 660 -6.54 -6.25 -4.92
N GLU A 661 -6.39 -6.70 -6.16
CA GLU A 661 -6.79 -8.03 -6.61
C GLU A 661 -5.62 -9.05 -6.65
N ARG A 662 -4.45 -8.71 -6.14
CA ARG A 662 -3.24 -9.55 -6.24
C ARG A 662 -3.45 -11.00 -5.75
N HIS A 663 -4.20 -11.21 -4.65
CA HIS A 663 -4.48 -12.54 -4.11
C HIS A 663 -5.46 -13.30 -5.00
N ASN A 664 -6.42 -12.60 -5.58
CA ASN A 664 -7.35 -13.16 -6.54
C ASN A 664 -6.64 -13.56 -7.84
N PHE A 665 -5.68 -12.76 -8.33
CA PHE A 665 -4.85 -13.13 -9.49
C PHE A 665 -3.98 -14.36 -9.20
N ARG A 666 -3.42 -14.47 -8.00
CA ARG A 666 -2.65 -15.66 -7.59
C ARG A 666 -3.52 -16.91 -7.56
N ALA A 667 -4.72 -16.82 -7.01
CA ALA A 667 -5.68 -17.93 -7.01
C ALA A 667 -6.12 -18.30 -8.44
N ALA A 668 -6.43 -17.31 -9.28
CA ALA A 668 -6.77 -17.53 -10.68
C ALA A 668 -5.65 -18.26 -11.44
N PHE A 669 -4.40 -17.83 -11.24
CA PHE A 669 -3.23 -18.46 -11.82
C PHE A 669 -3.07 -19.91 -11.36
N ALA A 670 -3.23 -20.17 -10.05
CA ALA A 670 -3.17 -21.54 -9.50
C ALA A 670 -4.27 -22.43 -10.08
N THR A 671 -5.50 -21.91 -10.26
CA THR A 671 -6.60 -22.63 -10.92
C THR A 671 -6.24 -22.99 -12.36
N PHE A 672 -5.66 -22.06 -13.14
CA PHE A 672 -5.23 -22.36 -14.51
C PHE A 672 -4.11 -23.39 -14.56
N LEU A 673 -3.14 -23.35 -13.64
CA LEU A 673 -2.10 -24.37 -13.55
C LEU A 673 -2.68 -25.76 -13.24
N SER A 674 -3.59 -25.88 -12.28
CA SER A 674 -4.19 -27.15 -11.88
C SER A 674 -5.12 -27.73 -12.95
N ALA A 675 -5.78 -26.86 -13.71
CA ALA A 675 -6.66 -27.25 -14.82
C ALA A 675 -5.91 -27.48 -16.15
N HIS A 676 -4.56 -27.42 -16.18
CA HIS A 676 -3.75 -27.47 -17.39
C HIS A 676 -4.15 -26.43 -18.44
N GLY A 677 -4.67 -25.28 -17.99
CA GLY A 677 -5.11 -24.16 -18.82
C GLY A 677 -3.93 -23.31 -19.33
N ALA A 678 -3.04 -23.89 -20.14
CA ALA A 678 -1.82 -23.22 -20.62
C ALA A 678 -2.10 -21.86 -21.27
N ARG A 679 -3.11 -21.77 -22.13
CA ARG A 679 -3.49 -20.51 -22.79
C ARG A 679 -3.89 -19.43 -21.80
N GLN A 680 -4.75 -19.75 -20.82
CA GLN A 680 -5.25 -18.81 -19.84
C GLN A 680 -4.12 -18.37 -18.88
N ALA A 681 -3.24 -19.29 -18.47
CA ALA A 681 -2.09 -18.99 -17.64
C ALA A 681 -1.10 -18.03 -18.35
N LEU A 682 -0.80 -18.29 -19.63
CA LEU A 682 0.02 -17.41 -20.47
C LEU A 682 -0.63 -16.04 -20.64
N GLU A 683 -1.94 -15.99 -20.92
CA GLU A 683 -2.66 -14.74 -21.12
C GLU A 683 -2.70 -13.90 -19.86
N LEU A 684 -2.99 -14.48 -18.69
CA LEU A 684 -2.97 -13.80 -17.42
C LEU A 684 -1.58 -13.25 -17.10
N SER A 685 -0.53 -14.06 -17.34
CA SER A 685 0.85 -13.65 -17.12
C SER A 685 1.28 -12.52 -18.04
N SER A 686 0.91 -12.57 -19.33
CA SER A 686 1.17 -11.50 -20.29
C SER A 686 0.49 -10.18 -19.89
N CYS A 687 -0.80 -10.22 -19.50
CA CYS A 687 -1.55 -9.05 -19.07
C CYS A 687 -0.96 -8.39 -17.81
N LEU A 688 -0.41 -9.18 -16.88
CA LEU A 688 0.10 -8.70 -15.60
C LEU A 688 1.62 -8.45 -15.59
N ALA A 689 2.36 -8.82 -16.63
CA ALA A 689 3.82 -8.69 -16.67
C ALA A 689 4.29 -7.26 -16.42
N TRP A 690 3.67 -6.25 -17.08
CA TRP A 690 3.99 -4.85 -16.87
C TRP A 690 3.60 -4.36 -15.47
N PHE A 691 2.47 -4.82 -14.92
CA PHE A 691 2.07 -4.56 -13.54
C PHE A 691 3.09 -5.09 -12.54
N TRP A 692 3.54 -6.33 -12.69
CA TRP A 692 4.55 -6.93 -11.81
C TRP A 692 5.88 -6.19 -11.90
N TYR A 693 6.31 -5.83 -13.11
CA TYR A 693 7.51 -5.03 -13.31
C TYR A 693 7.44 -3.70 -12.56
N ARG A 694 6.40 -2.91 -12.84
CA ARG A 694 6.24 -1.56 -12.27
C ARG A 694 6.00 -1.56 -10.75
N THR A 695 5.50 -2.65 -10.18
CA THR A 695 5.28 -2.80 -8.74
C THR A 695 6.41 -3.53 -8.03
N GLY A 696 7.52 -3.83 -8.70
CA GLY A 696 8.70 -4.49 -8.13
C GLY A 696 8.52 -5.98 -7.84
N GLN A 697 7.47 -6.62 -8.36
CA GLN A 697 7.17 -8.04 -8.17
C GLN A 697 7.92 -8.92 -9.19
N TYR A 698 9.21 -8.67 -9.39
CA TYR A 698 10.00 -9.33 -10.45
C TYR A 698 10.08 -10.84 -10.29
N ASP A 699 10.29 -11.33 -9.07
CA ASP A 699 10.43 -12.75 -8.79
C ASP A 699 9.12 -13.51 -8.98
N TRP A 700 8.00 -12.91 -8.57
CA TRP A 700 6.68 -13.47 -8.83
C TRP A 700 6.38 -13.50 -10.33
N GLY A 701 6.61 -12.38 -11.02
CA GLY A 701 6.39 -12.28 -12.46
C GLY A 701 7.21 -13.32 -13.24
N ARG A 702 8.50 -13.46 -12.91
CA ARG A 702 9.39 -14.48 -13.48
C ARG A 702 8.86 -15.89 -13.22
N TRP A 703 8.54 -16.23 -11.96
CA TRP A 703 8.02 -17.53 -11.57
C TRP A 703 6.73 -17.87 -12.33
N ALA A 704 5.79 -16.93 -12.40
CA ALA A 704 4.52 -17.12 -13.09
C ALA A 704 4.72 -17.35 -14.60
N LEU A 705 5.58 -16.56 -15.26
CA LEU A 705 5.89 -16.73 -16.67
C LEU A 705 6.61 -18.06 -16.94
N GLU A 706 7.57 -18.47 -16.11
CA GLU A 706 8.27 -19.75 -16.23
C GLU A 706 7.31 -20.94 -16.07
N LYS A 707 6.39 -20.88 -15.08
CA LYS A 707 5.38 -21.91 -14.88
C LYS A 707 4.39 -21.99 -16.04
N ALA A 708 3.90 -20.84 -16.54
CA ALA A 708 2.97 -20.79 -17.66
C ALA A 708 3.63 -21.30 -18.96
N LEU A 709 4.88 -20.92 -19.22
CA LEU A 709 5.66 -21.38 -20.39
C LEU A 709 6.03 -22.86 -20.31
N GLY A 710 6.13 -23.41 -19.09
CA GLY A 710 6.43 -24.83 -18.83
C GLY A 710 5.24 -25.77 -18.94
N LEU A 711 4.00 -25.25 -19.07
CA LEU A 711 2.85 -26.10 -19.34
C LEU A 711 2.93 -26.66 -20.77
N GLU A 712 2.67 -27.98 -20.92
CA GLU A 712 2.63 -28.63 -22.22
C GLU A 712 1.55 -28.00 -23.10
N GLU A 713 1.89 -27.75 -24.34
CA GLU A 713 0.97 -27.20 -25.33
C GLU A 713 -0.14 -28.22 -25.62
N GLY A 714 -1.35 -27.96 -25.11
CA GLY A 714 -2.53 -28.49 -25.77
C GLY A 714 -2.69 -27.83 -27.16
N GLU A 715 -3.21 -28.52 -28.17
CA GLU A 715 -3.50 -27.94 -29.48
C GLU A 715 -4.28 -26.61 -29.31
N GLY A 716 -3.63 -25.46 -29.62
CA GLY A 716 -4.29 -24.18 -29.70
C GLY A 716 -3.74 -22.98 -28.91
N SER A 717 -2.54 -23.04 -28.30
CA SER A 717 -1.91 -21.82 -27.78
C SER A 717 -1.35 -20.96 -28.91
N PRO A 718 -1.81 -19.69 -29.08
CA PRO A 718 -1.28 -18.83 -30.15
C PRO A 718 0.22 -18.60 -29.95
N ALA A 719 1.00 -18.77 -31.02
CA ALA A 719 2.45 -18.60 -30.97
C ALA A 719 2.85 -17.18 -30.52
N GLY A 720 2.06 -16.16 -30.90
CA GLY A 720 2.24 -14.78 -30.48
C GLY A 720 2.13 -14.59 -28.97
N LEU A 721 1.16 -15.24 -28.32
CA LEU A 721 1.00 -15.17 -26.86
C LEU A 721 2.22 -15.76 -26.13
N ARG A 722 2.74 -16.88 -26.62
CA ARG A 722 3.97 -17.49 -26.12
C ARG A 722 5.18 -16.59 -26.35
N GLY A 723 5.25 -15.95 -27.54
CA GLY A 723 6.26 -14.95 -27.88
C GLY A 723 6.23 -13.77 -26.93
N GLY A 724 5.06 -13.20 -26.64
CA GLY A 724 4.87 -12.12 -25.67
C GLY A 724 5.32 -12.49 -24.26
N CYS A 725 4.99 -13.72 -23.80
CA CYS A 725 5.45 -14.21 -22.48
C CYS A 725 6.97 -14.42 -22.43
N LEU A 726 7.58 -14.95 -23.51
CA LEU A 726 9.04 -15.09 -23.60
C LEU A 726 9.73 -13.73 -23.58
N ARG A 727 9.19 -12.72 -24.30
CA ARG A 727 9.69 -11.35 -24.24
C ARG A 727 9.61 -10.80 -22.82
N ALA A 728 8.45 -10.92 -22.17
CA ALA A 728 8.27 -10.47 -20.80
C ALA A 728 9.25 -11.17 -19.83
N LEU A 729 9.46 -12.48 -19.97
CA LEU A 729 10.45 -13.21 -19.18
C LEU A 729 11.88 -12.71 -19.46
N GLY A 730 12.20 -12.44 -20.73
CA GLY A 730 13.46 -11.81 -21.14
C GLY A 730 13.66 -10.47 -20.44
N TRP A 731 12.61 -9.64 -20.34
CA TRP A 731 12.66 -8.36 -19.62
C TRP A 731 12.95 -8.55 -18.13
N PHE A 732 12.29 -9.48 -17.44
CA PHE A 732 12.60 -9.80 -16.04
C PHE A 732 14.04 -10.30 -15.87
N ARG A 733 14.55 -11.11 -16.79
CA ARG A 733 15.97 -11.54 -16.79
C ARG A 733 16.91 -10.39 -17.05
N PHE A 734 16.56 -9.48 -17.94
CA PHE A 734 17.34 -8.28 -18.23
C PHE A 734 17.49 -7.37 -17.01
N VAL A 735 16.37 -7.01 -16.36
CA VAL A 735 16.41 -6.14 -15.18
C VAL A 735 17.06 -6.81 -13.96
N GLN A 736 17.12 -8.15 -13.94
CA GLN A 736 17.88 -8.92 -12.95
C GLN A 736 19.37 -9.10 -13.32
N GLY A 737 19.87 -8.45 -14.38
CA GLY A 737 21.27 -8.50 -14.82
C GLY A 737 21.69 -9.75 -15.56
N SER A 738 20.78 -10.68 -15.87
CA SER A 738 21.02 -11.89 -16.69
C SER A 738 20.87 -11.58 -18.18
N TRP A 739 21.69 -10.68 -18.71
CA TRP A 739 21.53 -10.12 -20.07
C TRP A 739 21.66 -11.15 -21.19
N ARG A 740 22.51 -12.18 -21.01
CA ARG A 740 22.65 -13.27 -21.97
C ARG A 740 21.38 -14.12 -22.06
N GLU A 741 20.81 -14.50 -20.90
CA GLU A 741 19.55 -15.21 -20.85
C GLU A 741 18.40 -14.37 -21.45
N ALA A 742 18.41 -13.04 -21.18
CA ALA A 742 17.44 -12.13 -21.77
C ALA A 742 17.54 -12.13 -23.30
N GLU A 743 18.75 -11.98 -23.87
CA GLU A 743 18.98 -12.07 -25.30
C GLU A 743 18.45 -13.38 -25.90
N GLU A 744 18.75 -14.54 -25.27
CA GLU A 744 18.25 -15.87 -25.70
C GLU A 744 16.72 -15.91 -25.72
N ARG A 745 16.04 -15.32 -24.68
CA ARG A 745 14.58 -15.28 -24.62
C ARG A 745 14.00 -14.39 -25.72
N TYR A 746 14.60 -13.22 -25.99
CA TYR A 746 14.15 -12.33 -27.07
C TYR A 746 14.36 -12.96 -28.45
N LEU A 747 15.50 -13.61 -28.69
CA LEU A 747 15.75 -14.35 -29.96
C LEU A 747 14.78 -15.52 -30.15
N SER A 748 14.30 -16.13 -29.04
CA SER A 748 13.26 -17.18 -29.10
C SER A 748 11.85 -16.60 -29.29
N ALA A 749 11.59 -15.41 -28.78
CA ALA A 749 10.29 -14.74 -28.86
C ALA A 749 10.00 -14.15 -30.24
N LEU A 750 11.00 -13.49 -30.84
CA LEU A 750 10.83 -12.69 -32.05
C LEU A 750 10.24 -13.50 -33.24
N PRO A 751 10.72 -14.70 -33.58
CA PRO A 751 10.15 -15.49 -34.68
C PRO A 751 8.69 -15.91 -34.46
N LEU A 752 8.29 -16.07 -33.17
CA LEU A 752 6.90 -16.41 -32.83
C LEU A 752 5.98 -15.23 -33.05
N LEU A 753 6.43 -14.03 -32.69
CA LEU A 753 5.66 -12.77 -32.83
C LEU A 753 5.55 -12.40 -34.33
N GLU A 754 6.63 -12.51 -35.11
CA GLU A 754 6.63 -12.22 -36.53
C GLU A 754 5.71 -13.18 -37.31
N ARG A 755 5.70 -14.45 -36.93
CA ARG A 755 4.83 -15.48 -37.58
C ARG A 755 3.33 -15.19 -37.34
N GLU A 756 2.97 -14.71 -36.19
CA GLU A 756 1.59 -14.33 -35.86
C GLU A 756 1.19 -12.95 -36.41
N GLY A 757 2.14 -12.17 -36.92
CA GLY A 757 1.90 -10.84 -37.43
C GLY A 757 1.65 -9.80 -36.34
N ASP A 758 2.06 -10.06 -35.10
CA ASP A 758 1.96 -9.08 -34.00
C ASP A 758 3.14 -8.09 -34.08
N GLU A 759 3.02 -7.15 -35.04
CA GLU A 759 4.07 -6.16 -35.30
C GLU A 759 4.33 -5.29 -34.06
N GLY A 760 3.32 -5.03 -33.22
CA GLY A 760 3.46 -4.23 -32.02
C GLY A 760 4.36 -4.91 -30.96
N GLU A 761 4.11 -6.19 -30.67
CA GLU A 761 4.95 -6.97 -29.75
C GLU A 761 6.33 -7.29 -30.38
N ALA A 762 6.40 -7.49 -31.69
CA ALA A 762 7.66 -7.70 -32.40
C ALA A 762 8.56 -6.45 -32.31
N ALA A 763 8.01 -5.24 -32.49
CA ALA A 763 8.73 -3.99 -32.31
C ALA A 763 9.24 -3.82 -30.85
N ARG A 764 8.42 -4.15 -29.87
CA ARG A 764 8.86 -4.15 -28.47
C ARG A 764 9.98 -5.15 -28.20
N CYS A 765 9.85 -6.37 -28.76
CA CYS A 765 10.86 -7.41 -28.63
C CYS A 765 12.19 -7.00 -29.26
N LEU A 766 12.16 -6.38 -30.42
CA LEU A 766 13.34 -5.82 -31.09
C LEU A 766 14.00 -4.71 -30.28
N SER A 767 13.21 -3.82 -29.66
CA SER A 767 13.73 -2.79 -28.77
C SER A 767 14.46 -3.41 -27.57
N ASP A 768 13.81 -4.34 -26.87
CA ASP A 768 14.36 -5.04 -25.71
C ASP A 768 15.63 -5.83 -26.07
N LEU A 769 15.63 -6.51 -27.23
CA LEU A 769 16.78 -7.24 -27.77
C LEU A 769 17.95 -6.31 -28.06
N GLY A 770 17.68 -5.18 -28.72
CA GLY A 770 18.70 -4.20 -29.07
C GLY A 770 19.38 -3.61 -27.83
N VAL A 771 18.59 -3.30 -26.81
CA VAL A 771 19.10 -2.87 -25.50
C VAL A 771 19.98 -3.96 -24.89
N ALA A 772 19.50 -5.20 -24.79
CA ALA A 772 20.28 -6.31 -24.20
C ALA A 772 21.61 -6.54 -24.95
N GLN A 773 21.60 -6.44 -26.27
CA GLN A 773 22.80 -6.59 -27.08
C GLN A 773 23.81 -5.47 -26.89
N ARG A 774 23.34 -4.21 -26.76
CA ARG A 774 24.21 -3.09 -26.41
C ARG A 774 24.88 -3.31 -25.06
N TRP A 775 24.11 -3.80 -24.07
CA TRP A 775 24.62 -4.12 -22.74
C TRP A 775 25.61 -5.30 -22.73
N LEU A 776 25.50 -6.24 -23.64
CA LEU A 776 26.46 -7.31 -23.86
C LEU A 776 27.70 -6.90 -24.69
N GLY A 777 27.79 -5.60 -25.10
CA GLY A 777 28.88 -5.10 -25.95
C GLY A 777 28.72 -5.40 -27.44
N LYS A 778 27.62 -6.03 -27.85
CA LYS A 778 27.29 -6.35 -29.26
C LYS A 778 26.64 -5.14 -29.94
N ARG A 779 27.37 -4.04 -30.03
CA ARG A 779 26.83 -2.72 -30.40
C ARG A 779 26.16 -2.70 -31.77
N GLU A 780 26.83 -3.21 -32.81
CA GLU A 780 26.31 -3.20 -34.18
C GLU A 780 24.96 -3.95 -34.28
N ALA A 781 24.88 -5.14 -33.70
CA ALA A 781 23.64 -5.92 -33.66
C ALA A 781 22.53 -5.18 -32.87
N GLY A 782 22.89 -4.55 -31.74
CA GLY A 782 21.95 -3.78 -30.93
C GLY A 782 21.40 -2.55 -31.66
N ASP A 783 22.26 -1.81 -32.38
CA ASP A 783 21.86 -0.64 -33.17
C ASP A 783 20.95 -1.05 -34.34
N GLU A 784 21.24 -2.19 -35.00
CA GLU A 784 20.40 -2.73 -36.06
C GLU A 784 19.02 -3.15 -35.50
N ALA A 785 18.98 -3.87 -34.38
CA ALA A 785 17.74 -4.29 -33.76
C ALA A 785 16.86 -3.10 -33.34
N CYS A 786 17.43 -2.09 -32.71
CA CYS A 786 16.72 -0.87 -32.33
C CYS A 786 16.20 -0.09 -33.54
N THR A 787 16.98 0.03 -34.60
CA THR A 787 16.56 0.69 -35.85
C THR A 787 15.39 -0.05 -36.50
N ARG A 788 15.43 -1.38 -36.54
CA ARG A 788 14.32 -2.23 -36.99
C ARG A 788 13.10 -2.03 -36.11
N ALA A 789 13.28 -1.93 -34.79
CA ALA A 789 12.20 -1.71 -33.85
C ALA A 789 11.42 -0.44 -34.15
N VAL A 790 12.13 0.68 -34.41
CA VAL A 790 11.51 1.96 -34.79
C VAL A 790 10.76 1.84 -36.13
N ALA A 791 11.38 1.20 -37.11
CA ALA A 791 10.74 1.01 -38.42
C ALA A 791 9.46 0.17 -38.31
N THR A 792 9.50 -0.93 -37.56
CA THR A 792 8.33 -1.80 -37.32
C THR A 792 7.24 -1.05 -36.55
N ALA A 793 7.61 -0.34 -35.44
CA ALA A 793 6.65 0.45 -34.67
C ALA A 793 5.95 1.54 -35.49
N ARG A 794 6.68 2.22 -36.37
CA ARG A 794 6.10 3.19 -37.30
C ARG A 794 5.15 2.56 -38.32
N GLY A 795 5.42 1.32 -38.72
CA GLY A 795 4.54 0.52 -39.58
C GLY A 795 3.17 0.27 -38.95
N THR A 796 3.12 0.05 -37.63
CA THR A 796 1.84 -0.18 -36.91
C THR A 796 0.96 1.06 -36.78
N GLY A 797 1.57 2.27 -36.88
CA GLY A 797 0.85 3.53 -36.62
C GLY A 797 0.45 3.76 -35.16
N ASP A 798 0.88 2.90 -34.20
CA ASP A 798 0.62 3.05 -32.77
C ASP A 798 1.54 4.11 -32.13
N PRO A 799 1.01 5.27 -31.70
CA PRO A 799 1.85 6.33 -31.13
C PRO A 799 2.59 5.90 -29.85
N ALA A 800 2.01 5.00 -29.04
CA ALA A 800 2.63 4.52 -27.81
C ALA A 800 3.82 3.59 -28.13
N GLY A 801 3.65 2.70 -29.10
CA GLY A 801 4.72 1.83 -29.60
C GLY A 801 5.86 2.63 -30.23
N ILE A 802 5.53 3.64 -31.01
CA ILE A 802 6.53 4.53 -31.65
C ILE A 802 7.33 5.29 -30.59
N ALA A 803 6.64 5.94 -29.62
CA ALA A 803 7.33 6.69 -28.55
C ALA A 803 8.30 5.81 -27.77
N ARG A 804 7.87 4.62 -27.41
CA ARG A 804 8.69 3.64 -26.66
C ARG A 804 9.89 3.17 -27.48
N ALA A 805 9.68 2.81 -28.76
CA ALA A 805 10.77 2.36 -29.64
C ALA A 805 11.82 3.46 -29.84
N LEU A 806 11.40 4.74 -29.97
CA LEU A 806 12.31 5.87 -30.10
C LEU A 806 13.16 6.06 -28.83
N VAL A 807 12.53 6.00 -27.64
CA VAL A 807 13.25 6.11 -26.36
C VAL A 807 14.32 5.02 -26.25
N TRP A 808 13.96 3.75 -26.52
CA TRP A 808 14.90 2.64 -26.43
C TRP A 808 15.97 2.66 -27.53
N ASN A 809 15.67 3.21 -28.71
CA ASN A 809 16.66 3.37 -29.75
C ASN A 809 17.74 4.39 -29.38
N TYR A 810 17.33 5.54 -28.87
CA TYR A 810 18.21 6.66 -28.65
C TYR A 810 18.68 6.84 -27.19
N GLY A 811 17.86 6.40 -26.22
CA GLY A 811 18.13 6.61 -24.80
C GLY A 811 19.21 5.68 -24.22
N THR A 812 19.38 4.47 -24.75
CA THR A 812 20.33 3.48 -24.21
C THR A 812 21.72 3.52 -24.88
N THR A 813 22.09 4.66 -25.42
CA THR A 813 23.36 4.82 -26.16
C THR A 813 24.56 5.17 -25.27
N GLY A 814 24.32 5.40 -23.98
CA GLY A 814 25.33 5.87 -23.03
C GLY A 814 25.86 7.26 -23.39
N GLY A 815 24.96 8.15 -23.84
CA GLY A 815 25.29 9.52 -24.27
C GLY A 815 25.96 9.60 -25.66
N ARG A 816 26.33 8.48 -26.28
CA ARG A 816 26.96 8.48 -27.59
C ARG A 816 25.96 8.87 -28.67
N ARG A 817 26.37 9.76 -29.55
CA ARG A 817 25.60 10.13 -30.74
C ARG A 817 25.43 8.93 -31.68
N VAL A 818 24.19 8.51 -31.94
CA VAL A 818 23.86 7.41 -32.86
C VAL A 818 23.72 7.92 -34.29
N ASP A 819 22.96 8.99 -34.46
CA ASP A 819 22.74 9.68 -35.74
C ASP A 819 22.34 11.16 -35.55
N ALA A 820 22.17 11.87 -36.64
CA ALA A 820 21.72 13.28 -36.60
C ALA A 820 20.27 13.47 -36.19
N GLY A 821 19.47 12.35 -36.09
CA GLY A 821 18.06 12.36 -35.71
C GLY A 821 17.79 12.09 -34.26
N GLN A 822 18.81 11.82 -33.42
CA GLN A 822 18.66 11.39 -32.03
C GLN A 822 17.85 12.40 -31.21
N GLU A 823 18.23 13.67 -31.23
CA GLU A 823 17.51 14.74 -30.50
C GLU A 823 16.05 14.82 -30.97
N ALA A 824 15.84 14.95 -32.29
CA ALA A 824 14.49 15.02 -32.85
C ALA A 824 13.62 13.79 -32.56
N GLY A 825 14.24 12.61 -32.53
CA GLY A 825 13.56 11.35 -32.19
C GLY A 825 13.12 11.30 -30.72
N LEU A 826 13.96 11.76 -29.78
CA LEU A 826 13.62 11.83 -28.37
C LEU A 826 12.56 12.93 -28.09
N GLU A 827 12.63 14.05 -28.79
CA GLU A 827 11.56 15.07 -28.72
C GLU A 827 10.24 14.56 -29.31
N GLU A 828 10.27 13.78 -30.41
CA GLU A 828 9.10 13.11 -30.98
C GLU A 828 8.50 12.17 -29.95
N ALA A 829 9.31 11.36 -29.28
CA ALA A 829 8.88 10.44 -28.23
C ALA A 829 8.19 11.16 -27.05
N ALA A 830 8.80 12.24 -26.56
CA ALA A 830 8.21 13.05 -25.48
C ALA A 830 6.88 13.67 -25.90
N ARG A 831 6.76 14.20 -27.13
CA ARG A 831 5.50 14.77 -27.64
C ARG A 831 4.39 13.71 -27.77
N LEU A 832 4.71 12.55 -28.29
CA LEU A 832 3.75 11.44 -28.42
C LEU A 832 3.29 10.95 -27.06
N ALA A 833 4.21 10.72 -26.12
CA ALA A 833 3.89 10.28 -24.75
C ALA A 833 3.01 11.30 -24.01
N ARG A 834 3.33 12.59 -24.12
CA ARG A 834 2.51 13.69 -23.55
C ARG A 834 1.09 13.71 -24.11
N ALA A 835 0.93 13.54 -25.42
CA ALA A 835 -0.38 13.50 -26.06
C ALA A 835 -1.25 12.33 -25.54
N LEU A 836 -0.61 11.21 -25.21
CA LEU A 836 -1.25 10.02 -24.64
C LEU A 836 -1.46 10.13 -23.13
N GLY A 837 -0.79 11.05 -22.44
CA GLY A 837 -0.73 11.15 -20.99
C GLY A 837 0.04 9.99 -20.36
N ASP A 838 1.04 9.46 -21.06
CA ASP A 838 1.95 8.44 -20.55
C ASP A 838 3.15 9.10 -19.86
N ASP A 839 2.93 9.53 -18.60
CA ASP A 839 3.92 10.23 -17.78
C ASP A 839 5.24 9.45 -17.67
N TRP A 840 5.21 8.12 -17.71
CA TRP A 840 6.39 7.29 -17.59
C TRP A 840 7.27 7.32 -18.85
N THR A 841 6.66 7.13 -20.04
CA THR A 841 7.40 7.18 -21.31
C THR A 841 7.88 8.60 -21.60
N GLU A 842 7.10 9.62 -21.25
CA GLU A 842 7.49 11.03 -21.36
C GLU A 842 8.72 11.33 -20.49
N ALA A 843 8.69 10.92 -19.22
CA ALA A 843 9.80 11.09 -18.29
C ALA A 843 11.08 10.40 -18.79
N HIS A 844 10.96 9.21 -19.34
CA HIS A 844 12.09 8.45 -19.88
C HIS A 844 12.66 9.11 -21.13
N ALA A 845 11.82 9.70 -21.99
CA ALA A 845 12.28 10.48 -23.13
C ALA A 845 13.09 11.74 -22.67
N PHE A 846 12.63 12.43 -21.63
CA PHE A 846 13.36 13.56 -21.07
C PHE A 846 14.66 13.16 -20.38
N GLU A 847 14.70 12.04 -19.67
CA GLU A 847 15.92 11.51 -19.07
C GLU A 847 16.97 11.24 -20.17
N SER A 848 16.59 10.52 -21.21
CA SER A 848 17.44 10.21 -22.34
C SER A 848 17.88 11.44 -23.14
N LEU A 849 16.99 12.42 -23.29
CA LEU A 849 17.32 13.72 -23.90
C LEU A 849 18.29 14.52 -23.03
N GLY A 850 18.13 14.44 -21.72
CA GLY A 850 19.04 15.05 -20.74
C GLY A 850 20.46 14.50 -20.87
N ASP A 851 20.60 13.19 -21.03
CA ASP A 851 21.89 12.53 -21.26
C ASP A 851 22.53 12.98 -22.57
N PHE A 852 21.75 13.00 -23.64
CA PHE A 852 22.23 13.48 -24.94
C PHE A 852 22.72 14.94 -24.86
N LEU A 853 21.92 15.84 -24.29
CA LEU A 853 22.26 17.25 -24.14
C LEU A 853 23.46 17.49 -23.21
N ARG A 854 23.60 16.68 -22.17
CA ARG A 854 24.77 16.70 -21.29
C ARG A 854 26.06 16.42 -22.05
N GLU A 855 26.07 15.39 -22.89
CA GLU A 855 27.23 15.03 -23.70
C GLU A 855 27.56 16.06 -24.78
N GLU A 856 26.56 16.78 -25.30
CA GLU A 856 26.75 17.93 -26.21
C GLU A 856 27.21 19.23 -25.49
N GLY A 857 27.36 19.18 -24.13
CA GLY A 857 27.75 20.33 -23.32
C GLY A 857 26.64 21.37 -23.09
N ARG A 858 25.40 21.05 -23.45
CA ARG A 858 24.21 21.91 -23.27
C ARG A 858 23.63 21.77 -21.88
N HIS A 859 24.47 21.97 -20.85
CA HIS A 859 24.18 21.67 -19.44
C HIS A 859 22.92 22.32 -18.88
N GLY A 860 22.56 23.53 -19.36
CA GLY A 860 21.34 24.22 -18.92
C GLY A 860 20.06 23.51 -19.36
N GLU A 861 20.02 23.04 -20.60
CA GLU A 861 18.89 22.31 -21.18
C GLU A 861 18.83 20.89 -20.64
N ALA A 862 19.99 20.21 -20.49
CA ALA A 862 20.09 18.91 -19.86
C ALA A 862 19.49 18.91 -18.44
N ARG A 863 19.81 19.92 -17.64
CA ARG A 863 19.26 20.08 -16.28
C ARG A 863 17.74 20.19 -16.31
N ALA A 864 17.17 20.99 -17.22
CA ALA A 864 15.72 21.10 -17.35
C ALA A 864 15.06 19.76 -17.71
N CYS A 865 15.69 18.99 -18.62
CA CYS A 865 15.21 17.65 -19.00
C CYS A 865 15.24 16.67 -17.82
N PHE A 866 16.31 16.61 -17.03
CA PHE A 866 16.37 15.75 -15.84
C PHE A 866 15.37 16.16 -14.75
N GLU A 867 15.07 17.46 -14.60
CA GLU A 867 14.04 17.94 -13.68
C GLU A 867 12.63 17.50 -14.13
N GLU A 868 12.34 17.55 -15.44
CA GLU A 868 11.10 17.01 -16.01
C GLU A 868 11.01 15.49 -15.81
N ALA A 869 12.09 14.76 -16.11
CA ALA A 869 12.16 13.33 -15.90
C ALA A 869 11.88 12.96 -14.43
N ALA A 870 12.52 13.62 -13.47
CA ALA A 870 12.31 13.38 -12.05
C ALA A 870 10.86 13.64 -11.63
N ARG A 871 10.21 14.68 -12.17
CA ARG A 871 8.77 14.95 -11.93
C ARG A 871 7.88 13.82 -12.47
N GLY A 872 8.13 13.39 -13.70
CA GLY A 872 7.36 12.34 -14.36
C GLY A 872 7.51 11.00 -13.66
N PHE A 873 8.73 10.58 -13.26
CA PHE A 873 8.94 9.33 -12.53
C PHE A 873 8.34 9.37 -11.11
N THR A 874 8.40 10.53 -10.42
CA THR A 874 7.68 10.72 -9.16
C THR A 874 6.17 10.56 -9.37
N ALA A 875 5.62 11.16 -10.41
CA ALA A 875 4.21 11.06 -10.75
C ALA A 875 3.80 9.63 -11.11
N ALA A 876 4.68 8.89 -11.80
CA ALA A 876 4.50 7.50 -12.17
C ALA A 876 4.75 6.53 -11.00
N GLY A 877 5.40 6.96 -9.90
CA GLY A 877 5.76 6.13 -8.76
C GLY A 877 6.92 5.17 -9.05
N ASP A 878 7.82 5.51 -9.96
CA ASP A 878 8.99 4.72 -10.32
C ASP A 878 10.24 5.24 -9.59
N GLU A 879 10.49 4.72 -8.40
CA GLU A 879 11.63 5.15 -7.57
C GLU A 879 12.98 4.77 -8.17
N TRP A 880 13.05 3.72 -8.99
CA TRP A 880 14.31 3.28 -9.59
C TRP A 880 14.76 4.22 -10.70
N LEU A 881 13.87 4.54 -11.65
CA LEU A 881 14.17 5.53 -12.71
C LEU A 881 14.28 6.95 -12.14
N LEU A 882 13.57 7.25 -11.06
CA LEU A 882 13.77 8.51 -10.33
C LEU A 882 15.20 8.62 -9.79
N ALA A 883 15.78 7.55 -9.29
CA ALA A 883 17.19 7.56 -8.85
C ALA A 883 18.15 7.78 -10.02
N TRP A 884 17.87 7.22 -11.20
CA TRP A 884 18.65 7.50 -12.42
C TRP A 884 18.53 8.95 -12.89
N ALA A 885 17.34 9.55 -12.82
CA ALA A 885 17.20 10.98 -13.11
C ALA A 885 18.00 11.88 -12.13
N PHE A 886 18.14 11.46 -10.86
CA PHE A 886 19.01 12.13 -9.88
C PHE A 886 20.50 11.95 -10.20
N GLU A 887 20.90 10.78 -10.69
CA GLU A 887 22.24 10.50 -11.18
C GLU A 887 22.57 11.45 -12.35
N GLY A 888 21.71 11.50 -13.38
CA GLY A 888 21.90 12.39 -14.53
C GLY A 888 22.05 13.85 -14.11
N ARG A 889 21.28 14.33 -13.13
CA ARG A 889 21.45 15.67 -12.55
C ARG A 889 22.80 15.84 -11.87
N GLY A 890 23.24 14.84 -11.11
CA GLY A 890 24.52 14.85 -10.40
C GLY A 890 25.69 14.91 -11.36
N MET A 891 25.68 14.06 -12.39
CA MET A 891 26.72 14.07 -13.42
C MET A 891 26.71 15.35 -14.27
N ASN A 892 25.52 15.87 -14.59
CA ASN A 892 25.42 17.15 -15.28
C ASN A 892 25.99 18.32 -14.44
N ALA A 893 25.76 18.30 -13.11
CA ALA A 893 26.33 19.28 -12.20
C ALA A 893 27.88 19.16 -12.17
N LEU A 894 28.40 17.93 -12.13
CA LEU A 894 29.85 17.67 -12.18
C LEU A 894 30.49 18.24 -13.46
N LEU A 895 29.91 17.93 -14.60
CA LEU A 895 30.45 18.37 -15.91
C LEU A 895 30.28 19.86 -16.13
N SER A 896 29.28 20.50 -15.55
CA SER A 896 29.12 21.98 -15.58
C SER A 896 29.99 22.71 -14.57
N GLY A 897 30.77 22.00 -13.74
CA GLY A 897 31.71 22.54 -12.76
C GLY A 897 31.15 22.76 -11.34
N ASP A 898 29.87 22.47 -11.11
CA ASP A 898 29.28 22.51 -9.77
C ASP A 898 29.58 21.21 -8.98
N ARG A 899 30.83 21.10 -8.51
CA ARG A 899 31.33 19.92 -7.80
C ARG A 899 30.60 19.67 -6.47
N LYS A 900 30.21 20.74 -5.78
CA LYS A 900 29.48 20.63 -4.50
C LYS A 900 28.06 20.12 -4.72
N GLY A 901 27.34 20.68 -5.69
CA GLY A 901 26.02 20.19 -6.08
C GLY A 901 26.05 18.76 -6.60
N ALA A 902 27.08 18.41 -7.37
CA ALA A 902 27.31 17.06 -7.87
C ALA A 902 27.48 16.05 -6.70
N ALA A 903 28.36 16.35 -5.73
CA ALA A 903 28.60 15.48 -4.60
C ALA A 903 27.33 15.24 -3.77
N ALA A 904 26.52 16.28 -3.53
CA ALA A 904 25.25 16.16 -2.81
C ALA A 904 24.25 15.28 -3.57
N LEU A 905 24.06 15.47 -4.87
CA LEU A 905 23.13 14.72 -5.71
C LEU A 905 23.56 13.26 -5.85
N LEU A 906 24.83 12.98 -6.10
CA LEU A 906 25.36 11.62 -6.29
C LEU A 906 25.36 10.84 -4.97
N GLY A 907 25.63 11.50 -3.84
CA GLY A 907 25.48 10.91 -2.50
C GLY A 907 24.02 10.53 -2.19
N GLU A 908 23.06 11.40 -2.55
CA GLU A 908 21.64 11.07 -2.43
C GLU A 908 21.25 9.92 -3.36
N THR A 909 21.76 9.90 -4.59
CA THR A 909 21.53 8.84 -5.57
C THR A 909 22.02 7.49 -5.05
N ALA A 910 23.23 7.41 -4.51
CA ALA A 910 23.76 6.20 -3.92
C ALA A 910 22.87 5.71 -2.76
N ALA A 911 22.41 6.63 -1.91
CA ALA A 911 21.47 6.30 -0.83
C ALA A 911 20.10 5.83 -1.34
N ARG A 912 19.59 6.36 -2.47
CA ARG A 912 18.34 5.90 -3.11
C ARG A 912 18.48 4.49 -3.65
N PHE A 913 19.54 4.19 -4.42
CA PHE A 913 19.78 2.83 -4.93
C PHE A 913 19.98 1.82 -3.80
N ALA A 914 20.69 2.20 -2.73
CA ALA A 914 20.85 1.33 -1.56
C ALA A 914 19.49 1.03 -0.88
N ARG A 915 18.60 2.02 -0.76
CA ARG A 915 17.25 1.81 -0.25
C ARG A 915 16.42 0.87 -1.13
N LEU A 916 16.61 0.95 -2.43
CA LEU A 916 15.95 0.08 -3.41
C LEU A 916 16.53 -1.34 -3.43
N GLY A 917 17.64 -1.58 -2.70
CA GLY A 917 18.29 -2.87 -2.70
C GLY A 917 19.08 -3.14 -3.99
N ASP A 918 19.51 -2.08 -4.68
CA ASP A 918 20.33 -2.15 -5.88
C ASP A 918 21.80 -1.80 -5.58
N PRO A 919 22.64 -2.75 -5.12
CA PRO A 919 24.03 -2.49 -4.81
C PRO A 919 24.88 -2.19 -6.04
N GLY A 920 24.46 -2.67 -7.23
CA GLY A 920 25.18 -2.41 -8.48
C GLY A 920 25.10 -0.93 -8.87
N SER A 921 23.89 -0.39 -8.99
CA SER A 921 23.66 1.02 -9.28
C SER A 921 24.14 1.92 -8.13
N CYS A 922 24.05 1.45 -6.88
CA CYS A 922 24.65 2.13 -5.73
C CYS A 922 26.18 2.28 -5.88
N ALA A 923 26.88 1.19 -6.24
CA ALA A 923 28.32 1.23 -6.45
C ALA A 923 28.69 2.16 -7.61
N TYR A 924 27.87 2.20 -8.67
CA TYR A 924 28.03 3.13 -9.78
C TYR A 924 27.98 4.57 -9.30
N ALA A 925 26.93 4.96 -8.58
CA ALA A 925 26.79 6.31 -8.02
C ALA A 925 27.89 6.68 -7.01
N LEU A 926 28.41 5.71 -6.23
CA LEU A 926 29.57 5.91 -5.36
C LEU A 926 30.86 6.19 -6.17
N GLY A 927 31.03 5.49 -7.30
CA GLY A 927 32.12 5.74 -8.22
C GLY A 927 32.08 7.14 -8.81
N GLU A 928 30.91 7.60 -9.26
CA GLU A 928 30.73 8.96 -9.78
C GLU A 928 30.90 10.03 -8.70
N LEU A 929 30.45 9.77 -7.47
CA LEU A 929 30.72 10.65 -6.33
C LEU A 929 32.22 10.79 -6.09
N SER A 930 33.01 9.69 -6.27
CA SER A 930 34.46 9.75 -6.16
C SER A 930 35.08 10.72 -7.19
N LEU A 931 34.56 10.77 -8.43
CA LEU A 931 35.00 11.73 -9.44
C LEU A 931 34.76 13.19 -9.00
N ALA A 932 33.59 13.45 -8.40
CA ALA A 932 33.26 14.79 -7.89
C ALA A 932 34.21 15.19 -6.74
N LEU A 933 34.55 14.29 -5.85
CA LEU A 933 35.47 14.53 -4.73
C LEU A 933 36.92 14.71 -5.19
N ALA A 934 37.40 13.87 -6.13
CA ALA A 934 38.75 14.01 -6.70
C ALA A 934 38.90 15.38 -7.38
N GLY A 935 37.90 15.78 -8.16
CA GLY A 935 37.85 17.11 -8.76
C GLY A 935 37.81 18.26 -7.75
N ALA A 936 37.37 18.02 -6.52
CA ALA A 936 37.38 18.97 -5.42
C ALA A 936 38.69 18.94 -4.58
N GLY A 937 39.67 18.12 -4.97
CA GLY A 937 40.95 17.96 -4.26
C GLY A 937 40.87 17.04 -3.03
N ARG A 938 39.82 16.26 -2.84
CA ARG A 938 39.59 15.31 -1.73
C ARG A 938 39.96 13.89 -2.17
N GLU A 939 41.20 13.70 -2.63
CA GLU A 939 41.68 12.46 -3.27
C GLU A 939 41.59 11.23 -2.36
N ALA A 940 41.90 11.37 -1.07
CA ALA A 940 41.86 10.23 -0.14
C ALA A 940 40.42 9.70 0.06
N GLU A 941 39.43 10.57 0.09
CA GLU A 941 38.02 10.20 0.22
C GLU A 941 37.48 9.63 -1.10
N ALA A 942 37.90 10.21 -2.21
CA ALA A 942 37.60 9.69 -3.55
C ALA A 942 38.15 8.25 -3.69
N ASP A 943 39.40 7.98 -3.35
CA ASP A 943 40.00 6.64 -3.40
C ASP A 943 39.26 5.65 -2.51
N ARG A 944 38.84 6.06 -1.28
CA ARG A 944 38.06 5.18 -0.39
C ARG A 944 36.70 4.82 -1.00
N LEU A 945 35.97 5.78 -1.53
CA LEU A 945 34.65 5.52 -2.14
C LEU A 945 34.77 4.67 -3.41
N LEU A 946 35.77 4.95 -4.24
CA LEU A 946 36.03 4.19 -5.45
C LEU A 946 36.45 2.74 -5.13
N GLY A 947 37.28 2.53 -4.08
CA GLY A 947 37.63 1.22 -3.57
C GLY A 947 36.43 0.45 -3.03
N ALA A 948 35.50 1.14 -2.34
CA ALA A 948 34.26 0.55 -1.86
C ALA A 948 33.32 0.17 -3.03
N ALA A 949 33.17 1.04 -4.01
CA ALA A 949 32.40 0.77 -5.23
C ALA A 949 32.94 -0.47 -5.96
N TRP A 950 34.26 -0.57 -6.12
CA TRP A 950 34.91 -1.73 -6.72
C TRP A 950 34.62 -3.02 -5.93
N ALA A 951 34.74 -2.98 -4.58
CA ALA A 951 34.52 -4.14 -3.73
C ALA A 951 33.06 -4.62 -3.76
N ILE A 952 32.10 -3.70 -3.83
CA ILE A 952 30.66 -4.02 -3.96
C ILE A 952 30.43 -4.74 -5.28
N VAL A 953 30.99 -4.24 -6.38
CA VAL A 953 30.86 -4.86 -7.70
C VAL A 953 31.57 -6.23 -7.73
N ALA A 954 32.78 -6.34 -7.18
CA ALA A 954 33.53 -7.60 -7.13
C ALA A 954 32.84 -8.66 -6.25
N GLY A 955 32.21 -8.25 -5.14
CA GLY A 955 31.46 -9.12 -4.22
C GLY A 955 30.12 -9.62 -4.77
N THR A 956 29.63 -9.02 -5.85
CA THR A 956 28.33 -9.42 -6.44
C THR A 956 28.39 -10.63 -7.39
N GLY A 957 29.54 -11.25 -7.63
CA GLY A 957 29.70 -12.62 -8.16
C GLY A 957 30.35 -12.76 -9.53
N GLY A 958 31.33 -13.68 -9.64
CA GLY A 958 31.77 -14.41 -10.83
C GLY A 958 32.86 -13.76 -11.70
N GLU A 959 33.69 -14.59 -12.34
CA GLU A 959 34.77 -14.20 -13.27
C GLU A 959 34.33 -13.31 -14.45
N GLU A 960 33.05 -13.34 -14.82
CA GLU A 960 32.46 -12.42 -15.82
C GLU A 960 32.41 -10.96 -15.35
N LEU A 961 32.42 -10.70 -14.04
CA LEU A 961 32.39 -9.36 -13.47
C LEU A 961 33.77 -8.68 -13.42
N SER A 962 34.89 -9.43 -13.51
CA SER A 962 36.21 -8.84 -13.71
C SER A 962 36.34 -8.17 -15.08
N THR A 963 35.61 -8.70 -16.06
CA THR A 963 35.41 -8.06 -17.38
C THR A 963 34.40 -6.91 -17.30
N ARG A 964 33.50 -6.92 -16.31
CA ARG A 964 32.52 -5.87 -16.03
C ARG A 964 33.08 -4.75 -15.14
N ALA A 965 34.04 -5.03 -14.25
CA ALA A 965 34.82 -3.99 -13.57
C ALA A 965 35.66 -3.19 -14.57
N ARG A 966 36.13 -3.79 -15.64
CA ARG A 966 36.62 -3.09 -16.84
C ARG A 966 35.49 -2.46 -17.65
N GLY A 967 34.24 -2.86 -17.45
CA GLY A 967 33.02 -2.35 -18.00
C GLY A 967 32.34 -1.26 -17.16
N PHE A 968 32.99 -0.64 -16.14
CA PHE A 968 32.71 0.76 -15.80
C PHE A 968 32.99 1.70 -16.99
N ALA A 969 33.50 1.20 -18.09
CA ALA A 969 33.37 1.77 -19.45
C ALA A 969 31.92 1.96 -19.92
N TRP A 970 30.99 1.88 -19.01
CA TRP A 970 29.55 2.01 -19.22
C TRP A 970 29.06 3.45 -19.25
N SER A 971 29.62 4.34 -18.48
CA SER A 971 29.51 5.77 -18.75
C SER A 971 30.19 6.02 -20.11
N GLY A 972 29.44 6.48 -21.09
CA GLY A 972 29.96 6.72 -22.42
C GLY A 972 31.19 7.62 -22.49
N ASP A 973 31.60 8.19 -21.36
CA ASP A 973 32.76 9.08 -21.20
C ASP A 973 34.07 8.41 -20.74
N GLY A 974 34.03 7.15 -20.35
CA GLY A 974 35.21 6.38 -19.91
C GLY A 974 35.89 6.87 -18.62
N ARG A 975 35.51 8.01 -18.07
CA ARG A 975 36.18 8.69 -16.92
C ARG A 975 36.22 7.84 -15.67
N LEU A 976 35.13 7.12 -15.37
CA LEU A 976 35.10 6.26 -14.20
C LEU A 976 36.02 5.06 -14.38
N GLY A 977 36.11 4.49 -15.58
CA GLY A 977 37.04 3.43 -15.92
C GLY A 977 38.50 3.87 -15.81
N GLU A 978 38.84 5.08 -16.28
CA GLU A 978 40.16 5.67 -16.17
C GLU A 978 40.52 5.93 -14.70
N ALA A 979 39.63 6.54 -13.92
CA ALA A 979 39.83 6.79 -12.49
C ALA A 979 40.02 5.49 -11.71
N LEU A 980 39.29 4.42 -12.06
CA LEU A 980 39.44 3.11 -11.45
C LEU A 980 40.83 2.50 -11.75
N ALA A 981 41.25 2.54 -13.02
CA ALA A 981 42.57 2.04 -13.45
C ALA A 981 43.72 2.82 -12.76
N GLU A 982 43.57 4.13 -12.64
CA GLU A 982 44.56 4.98 -11.93
C GLU A 982 44.61 4.68 -10.43
N ALA A 983 43.44 4.54 -9.76
CA ALA A 983 43.36 4.22 -8.34
C ALA A 983 43.96 2.83 -8.04
N GLU A 984 43.68 1.83 -8.89
CA GLU A 984 44.25 0.50 -8.82
C GLU A 984 45.79 0.54 -9.01
N ALA A 985 46.28 1.32 -9.97
CA ALA A 985 47.72 1.48 -10.20
C ALA A 985 48.42 2.22 -9.07
N ARG A 986 47.77 3.21 -8.44
CA ARG A 986 48.32 3.92 -7.28
C ARG A 986 48.37 3.04 -6.01
N ASP A 987 47.45 2.10 -5.88
CA ASP A 987 47.27 1.21 -4.72
C ASP A 987 47.43 1.96 -3.36
N SER A 988 46.78 3.10 -3.22
CA SER A 988 46.86 3.95 -2.03
C SER A 988 46.32 3.25 -0.79
N GLU A 989 46.72 3.69 0.40
CA GLU A 989 46.17 3.19 1.65
C GLU A 989 44.63 3.44 1.71
N ALA A 990 44.19 4.60 1.28
CA ALA A 990 42.77 4.94 1.19
C ALA A 990 41.99 4.01 0.24
N TRP A 991 42.54 3.62 -0.91
CA TRP A 991 41.96 2.63 -1.81
C TRP A 991 41.83 1.26 -1.14
N ARG A 992 42.87 0.80 -0.44
CA ARG A 992 42.82 -0.48 0.28
C ARG A 992 41.86 -0.48 1.46
N GLU A 993 41.74 0.65 2.18
CA GLU A 993 40.70 0.85 3.21
C GLU A 993 39.31 0.77 2.58
N GLY A 994 39.07 1.48 1.48
CA GLY A 994 37.81 1.48 0.73
C GLY A 994 37.35 0.08 0.38
N ARG A 995 38.23 -0.74 -0.16
CA ARG A 995 37.95 -2.14 -0.52
C ARG A 995 37.53 -3.05 0.64
N ARG A 996 37.70 -2.63 1.88
CA ARG A 996 37.30 -3.35 3.10
C ARG A 996 35.99 -2.81 3.68
N LEU A 997 35.48 -1.69 3.17
CA LEU A 997 34.24 -1.10 3.66
C LEU A 997 33.03 -1.97 3.32
N SER A 998 32.12 -2.11 4.27
CA SER A 998 30.78 -2.59 3.99
C SER A 998 29.98 -1.53 3.20
N LEU A 999 28.95 -1.94 2.50
CA LEU A 999 28.04 -1.01 1.80
C LEU A 999 27.55 0.11 2.73
N GLU A 1000 27.20 -0.25 3.97
CA GLU A 1000 26.72 0.73 4.97
C GLU A 1000 27.80 1.73 5.38
N ALA A 1001 29.04 1.27 5.55
CA ALA A 1001 30.18 2.14 5.86
C ALA A 1001 30.50 3.07 4.69
N ALA A 1002 30.42 2.56 3.45
CA ALA A 1002 30.59 3.36 2.24
C ALA A 1002 29.51 4.45 2.09
N LEU A 1003 28.25 4.12 2.40
CA LEU A 1003 27.14 5.09 2.39
C LEU A 1003 27.27 6.14 3.48
N ARG A 1004 27.73 5.79 4.67
CA ARG A 1004 28.05 6.77 5.72
C ARG A 1004 29.14 7.74 5.26
N LEU A 1005 30.23 7.21 4.73
CA LEU A 1005 31.30 8.02 4.16
C LEU A 1005 30.76 8.94 3.03
N ALA A 1006 29.93 8.41 2.14
CA ALA A 1006 29.30 9.19 1.08
C ALA A 1006 28.44 10.34 1.64
N SER A 1007 27.65 10.07 2.68
CA SER A 1007 26.81 11.10 3.32
C SER A 1007 27.63 12.18 4.02
N GLU A 1008 28.71 11.80 4.72
CA GLU A 1008 29.62 12.73 5.40
C GLU A 1008 30.38 13.61 4.39
N THR A 1009 30.79 13.00 3.28
CA THR A 1009 31.54 13.70 2.23
C THR A 1009 30.65 14.62 1.37
N ALA A 1010 29.41 14.24 1.14
CA ALA A 1010 28.44 15.05 0.37
C ALA A 1010 27.95 16.29 1.16
N GLY A 1011 27.99 16.27 2.49
CA GLY A 1011 27.55 17.37 3.36
C GLY A 1011 28.63 18.46 3.65
N GLY A 1012 29.89 18.19 3.38
CA GLY A 1012 31.02 19.13 3.57
C GLY A 1012 31.44 19.80 2.29
#